data_f9615a92a2be4e7e0f821a089319831d
#
_entry.id   f9615a92a2be4e7e0f821a089319831d
#
_cell.length_a   1.000
_cell.length_b   1.000
_cell.length_c   1.000
_cell.angle_alpha   90.00
_cell.angle_beta   90.00
_cell.angle_gamma   90.00
#
_symmetry.space_group_name_H-M   'P 1'
#
loop_
_entity.id
_entity.type
_entity.pdbx_description
1 polymer ?
#
loop_
_entity_poly.entity_id
_entity_poly.type
_entity_poly.pdbx_seq_one_letter_code
_entity_poly.pdbx_strand_id
1 'polypeptide(L)'
;MKQITQELKSGKMEVLEVPFPALNKGNVLIRNHFSVISAGTEGKTVTDARKGYIAKAKSRKKEVKQVIEMAKINGILPTYKLIMNKLQAPASLGYSSAGEVIAVGPGVTNFKVGDRVACGGIGACHADVVAVPINLCVKVPDNVDLKQAAFSTLASIAIQGIRQAEMQMGESCLIIGMGIIGQLTYKILEESGMYPIGIDVSDAIVDQSKVAGCKNVYNRNHEGIEDVISNFTKGHGADSVIITAGTSSLDPVEFAGVAARRKAKVVIVGVVPTGFSRPNYFKKELDLRMSFSFGPGRYDLDYEEKGIDYPIGFVRWTENRNMQSYVDLLASERLNISSLISHTFILENAPEAYDMILSRNEPFAGIVIEYDNTIEVKKRVELSGVTPVAGFPNVGCIGAGSFAQGTLMPNMKGYCNFVGVATGRGNTAKYVGKTYGFDYCAESANELFKDDKINTIFITTRHNMHAKDVVNSVQNGKHVFVEKPLAMDEAELLDIKTNYKEALSKGSKLNVMVGFNRRFAPPIQEIKKMFAKEQAKSITIRVNSGVLPPGHWINDLEIGGGRIIGEACHFIDLAMFLADSPIVAVSADSLDDANKLTNTIVVNLKMENGSVASVNYFANGNKSVSKEFIEVFCGGTIAQVNDFKELQVFGNKSSKQKYKGQNKGHADCVQSFLSSIKEGKECPIPFEESYLSMLATFKALQSISENRKIEIIPIQ
;
A
#
# COMPACT_ATOMS: atom_id res chain seq x y z
N MET A 1 -5.76 15.87 13.30
CA MET A 1 -4.89 16.61 12.39
C MET A 1 -5.58 16.92 11.07
N LYS A 2 -5.11 17.92 10.35
CA LYS A 2 -5.59 18.24 9.01
C LYS A 2 -4.69 17.62 7.94
N GLN A 3 -5.27 17.26 6.82
CA GLN A 3 -4.57 16.67 5.67
C GLN A 3 -5.25 17.06 4.37
N ILE A 4 -4.48 17.42 3.35
CA ILE A 4 -5.01 17.62 1.99
C ILE A 4 -5.27 16.27 1.35
N THR A 5 -6.47 16.14 0.79
CA THR A 5 -6.87 14.95 0.06
C THR A 5 -7.57 15.31 -1.25
N GLN A 6 -7.51 14.40 -2.19
CA GLN A 6 -8.23 14.49 -3.46
C GLN A 6 -9.12 13.28 -3.68
N GLU A 7 -10.37 13.49 -4.00
CA GLU A 7 -11.26 12.43 -4.48
C GLU A 7 -10.92 12.09 -5.93
N LEU A 8 -10.49 10.86 -6.18
CA LEU A 8 -10.09 10.44 -7.54
C LEU A 8 -11.25 10.39 -8.54
N LYS A 9 -12.49 10.32 -8.05
CA LYS A 9 -13.70 10.31 -8.87
C LYS A 9 -14.00 11.67 -9.47
N SER A 10 -14.13 12.68 -8.62
CA SER A 10 -14.53 14.05 -9.00
C SER A 10 -13.35 14.98 -9.23
N GLY A 11 -12.18 14.64 -8.70
CA GLY A 11 -11.03 15.54 -8.63
C GLY A 11 -11.18 16.64 -7.57
N LYS A 12 -12.23 16.59 -6.74
CA LYS A 12 -12.44 17.55 -5.65
C LYS A 12 -11.31 17.44 -4.64
N MET A 13 -10.77 18.58 -4.24
CA MET A 13 -9.75 18.70 -3.21
C MET A 13 -10.37 19.27 -1.95
N GLU A 14 -9.96 18.76 -0.81
CA GLU A 14 -10.41 19.27 0.49
C GLU A 14 -9.34 19.00 1.55
N VAL A 15 -9.32 19.90 2.55
CA VAL A 15 -8.56 19.70 3.77
C VAL A 15 -9.45 18.96 4.75
N LEU A 16 -9.10 17.72 5.06
CA LEU A 16 -9.86 16.86 5.96
C LEU A 16 -9.22 16.82 7.35
N GLU A 17 -10.05 16.93 8.39
CA GLU A 17 -9.64 16.55 9.74
C GLU A 17 -9.65 15.03 9.83
N VAL A 18 -8.50 14.42 10.14
CA VAL A 18 -8.30 12.97 10.22
C VAL A 18 -7.51 12.63 11.49
N PRO A 19 -7.59 11.41 12.04
CA PRO A 19 -6.65 10.97 13.07
C PRO A 19 -5.24 10.95 12.48
N PHE A 20 -4.21 11.14 13.31
CA PHE A 20 -2.85 11.06 12.82
C PHE A 20 -2.45 9.60 12.51
N PRO A 21 -1.41 9.38 11.69
CA PRO A 21 -1.06 8.05 11.25
C PRO A 21 -0.50 7.19 12.39
N ALA A 22 -0.75 5.87 12.33
CA ALA A 22 -0.19 4.93 13.29
C ALA A 22 1.35 4.89 13.19
N LEU A 23 2.02 4.83 14.33
CA LEU A 23 3.46 4.69 14.43
C LEU A 23 3.87 3.21 14.34
N ASN A 24 4.40 2.82 13.19
CA ASN A 24 4.85 1.46 12.92
C ASN A 24 6.34 1.24 13.23
N LYS A 25 6.76 -0.02 13.27
CA LYS A 25 8.19 -0.39 13.37
C LYS A 25 8.99 0.24 12.22
N GLY A 26 10.15 0.80 12.52
CA GLY A 26 11.03 1.43 11.52
C GLY A 26 10.60 2.80 11.01
N ASN A 27 9.52 3.38 11.57
CA ASN A 27 9.01 4.70 11.18
C ASN A 27 9.26 5.75 12.28
N VAL A 28 9.31 7.01 11.86
CA VAL A 28 9.26 8.16 12.74
C VAL A 28 7.99 8.96 12.49
N LEU A 29 7.40 9.50 13.54
CA LEU A 29 6.25 10.39 13.48
C LEU A 29 6.75 11.81 13.54
N ILE A 30 6.39 12.62 12.54
CA ILE A 30 6.94 13.95 12.33
C ILE A 30 5.80 14.96 12.28
N ARG A 31 5.91 16.02 13.05
CA ARG A 31 5.09 17.22 12.91
C ARG A 31 5.68 18.07 11.80
N ASN A 32 4.96 18.22 10.69
CA ASN A 32 5.41 19.04 9.58
C ASN A 32 5.42 20.53 9.97
N HIS A 33 6.47 21.24 9.57
CA HIS A 33 6.54 22.68 9.56
C HIS A 33 6.28 23.22 8.15
N PHE A 34 6.85 22.54 7.15
CA PHE A 34 6.70 22.89 5.74
C PHE A 34 6.61 21.63 4.87
N SER A 35 5.86 21.74 3.78
CA SER A 35 5.91 20.76 2.69
C SER A 35 5.88 21.48 1.34
N VAL A 36 6.35 20.79 0.29
CA VAL A 36 6.50 21.40 -1.04
C VAL A 36 5.60 20.71 -2.04
N ILE A 37 4.82 21.50 -2.78
CA ILE A 37 3.99 21.00 -3.88
C ILE A 37 4.86 20.80 -5.12
N SER A 38 4.86 19.59 -5.65
CA SER A 38 5.47 19.28 -6.94
C SER A 38 4.50 19.55 -8.07
N ALA A 39 4.52 20.78 -8.61
CA ALA A 39 3.58 21.21 -9.64
C ALA A 39 3.56 20.29 -10.89
N GLY A 40 4.69 19.71 -11.29
CA GLY A 40 4.78 18.77 -12.39
C GLY A 40 4.08 17.44 -12.11
N THR A 41 4.39 16.78 -11.00
CA THR A 41 3.88 15.45 -10.66
C THR A 41 2.46 15.52 -10.10
N GLU A 42 2.24 16.38 -9.13
CA GLU A 42 0.94 16.52 -8.47
C GLU A 42 -0.07 17.22 -9.36
N GLY A 43 0.33 18.27 -10.09
CA GLY A 43 -0.52 18.94 -11.09
C GLY A 43 -1.04 17.97 -12.15
N LYS A 44 -0.20 17.03 -12.62
CA LYS A 44 -0.65 15.97 -13.52
C LYS A 44 -1.66 15.03 -12.85
N THR A 45 -1.41 14.62 -11.62
CA THR A 45 -2.31 13.74 -10.83
C THR A 45 -3.68 14.42 -10.65
N VAL A 46 -3.68 15.70 -10.27
CA VAL A 46 -4.91 16.49 -10.09
C VAL A 46 -5.65 16.67 -11.41
N THR A 47 -4.93 16.98 -12.51
CA THR A 47 -5.51 17.06 -13.84
C THR A 47 -6.15 15.75 -14.28
N ASP A 48 -5.45 14.62 -14.07
CA ASP A 48 -5.96 13.30 -14.44
C ASP A 48 -7.19 12.91 -13.60
N ALA A 49 -7.25 13.31 -12.35
CA ALA A 49 -8.42 13.10 -11.49
C ALA A 49 -9.64 13.94 -11.91
N ARG A 50 -9.44 15.12 -12.53
CA ARG A 50 -10.53 15.96 -13.05
C ARG A 50 -11.05 15.51 -14.45
N LYS A 51 -10.36 14.59 -15.14
CA LYS A 51 -10.82 14.05 -16.43
C LYS A 51 -12.10 13.23 -16.29
N GLY A 52 -12.97 13.27 -17.30
CA GLY A 52 -14.15 12.40 -17.37
C GLY A 52 -13.80 10.90 -17.46
N TYR A 53 -14.73 10.02 -17.12
CA TYR A 53 -14.52 8.55 -17.08
C TYR A 53 -13.97 7.96 -18.37
N ILE A 54 -14.45 8.43 -19.55
CA ILE A 54 -13.98 7.92 -20.85
C ILE A 54 -12.51 8.28 -21.07
N ALA A 55 -12.10 9.50 -20.73
CA ALA A 55 -10.71 9.94 -20.85
C ALA A 55 -9.80 9.19 -19.86
N LYS A 56 -10.27 8.96 -18.61
CA LYS A 56 -9.58 8.13 -17.63
C LYS A 56 -9.39 6.70 -18.13
N ALA A 57 -10.42 6.08 -18.70
CA ALA A 57 -10.36 4.73 -19.26
C ALA A 57 -9.37 4.63 -20.43
N LYS A 58 -9.34 5.62 -21.32
CA LYS A 58 -8.39 5.66 -22.45
C LYS A 58 -6.93 5.79 -21.99
N SER A 59 -6.67 6.56 -20.93
CA SER A 59 -5.32 6.74 -20.38
C SER A 59 -4.82 5.57 -19.54
N ARG A 60 -5.73 4.69 -19.03
CA ARG A 60 -5.44 3.59 -18.11
C ARG A 60 -5.85 2.22 -18.69
N LYS A 61 -5.40 1.93 -19.91
CA LYS A 61 -5.78 0.69 -20.63
C LYS A 61 -5.47 -0.60 -19.87
N LYS A 62 -4.35 -0.65 -19.12
CA LYS A 62 -3.96 -1.84 -18.33
C LYS A 62 -4.93 -2.07 -17.18
N GLU A 63 -5.28 -1.02 -16.44
CA GLU A 63 -6.23 -1.09 -15.34
C GLU A 63 -7.63 -1.46 -15.82
N VAL A 64 -8.07 -0.92 -16.95
CA VAL A 64 -9.36 -1.28 -17.56
C VAL A 64 -9.40 -2.77 -17.92
N LYS A 65 -8.32 -3.32 -18.48
CA LYS A 65 -8.23 -4.75 -18.76
C LYS A 65 -8.32 -5.60 -17.48
N GLN A 66 -7.65 -5.18 -16.41
CA GLN A 66 -7.74 -5.85 -15.10
C GLN A 66 -9.17 -5.80 -14.53
N VAL A 67 -9.85 -4.66 -14.69
CA VAL A 67 -11.25 -4.49 -14.26
C VAL A 67 -12.17 -5.45 -15.01
N ILE A 68 -12.01 -5.59 -16.33
CA ILE A 68 -12.80 -6.51 -17.15
C ILE A 68 -12.54 -7.98 -16.70
N GLU A 69 -11.30 -8.34 -16.44
CA GLU A 69 -10.96 -9.66 -15.91
C GLU A 69 -11.59 -9.91 -14.53
N MET A 70 -11.52 -8.91 -13.66
CA MET A 70 -12.11 -8.96 -12.32
C MET A 70 -13.64 -9.10 -12.40
N ALA A 71 -14.31 -8.40 -13.33
CA ALA A 71 -15.74 -8.49 -13.54
C ALA A 71 -16.18 -9.88 -14.07
N LYS A 72 -15.36 -10.52 -14.88
CA LYS A 72 -15.61 -11.92 -15.33
C LYS A 72 -15.54 -12.92 -14.18
N ILE A 73 -14.66 -12.66 -13.19
CA ILE A 73 -14.43 -13.57 -12.05
C ILE A 73 -15.46 -13.34 -10.94
N ASN A 74 -15.62 -12.08 -10.52
CA ASN A 74 -16.40 -11.70 -9.33
C ASN A 74 -17.83 -11.24 -9.65
N GLY A 75 -18.17 -11.10 -10.93
CA GLY A 75 -19.42 -10.48 -11.38
C GLY A 75 -19.31 -8.95 -11.54
N ILE A 76 -20.20 -8.40 -12.37
CA ILE A 76 -20.17 -6.97 -12.77
C ILE A 76 -20.48 -6.06 -11.57
N LEU A 77 -21.55 -6.35 -10.82
CA LEU A 77 -22.00 -5.51 -9.69
C LEU A 77 -20.99 -5.42 -8.52
N PRO A 78 -20.41 -6.53 -8.01
CA PRO A 78 -19.37 -6.48 -7.00
C PRO A 78 -18.13 -5.73 -7.46
N THR A 79 -17.69 -5.98 -8.70
CA THR A 79 -16.53 -5.29 -9.30
C THR A 79 -16.79 -3.79 -9.43
N TYR A 80 -17.96 -3.38 -9.90
CA TYR A 80 -18.34 -1.98 -9.98
C TYR A 80 -18.30 -1.29 -8.60
N LYS A 81 -18.89 -1.91 -7.57
CA LYS A 81 -18.86 -1.39 -6.19
C LYS A 81 -17.44 -1.22 -5.67
N LEU A 82 -16.58 -2.23 -5.89
CA LEU A 82 -15.17 -2.20 -5.46
C LEU A 82 -14.41 -1.02 -6.12
N ILE A 83 -14.62 -0.82 -7.43
CA ILE A 83 -13.97 0.26 -8.17
C ILE A 83 -14.49 1.61 -7.74
N MET A 84 -15.80 1.74 -7.57
CA MET A 84 -16.40 3.00 -7.10
C MET A 84 -15.89 3.39 -5.72
N ASN A 85 -15.78 2.44 -4.78
CA ASN A 85 -15.19 2.67 -3.46
C ASN A 85 -13.73 3.16 -3.58
N LYS A 86 -12.93 2.53 -4.47
CA LYS A 86 -11.54 2.94 -4.70
C LYS A 86 -11.43 4.34 -5.31
N LEU A 87 -12.35 4.71 -6.20
CA LEU A 87 -12.36 6.04 -6.85
C LEU A 87 -12.89 7.14 -5.94
N GLN A 88 -13.75 6.80 -4.98
CA GLN A 88 -14.30 7.74 -3.99
C GLN A 88 -13.40 7.92 -2.77
N ALA A 89 -12.51 6.94 -2.50
CA ALA A 89 -11.57 7.05 -1.40
C ALA A 89 -10.63 8.25 -1.59
N PRO A 90 -10.47 9.12 -0.58
CA PRO A 90 -9.60 10.28 -0.66
C PRO A 90 -8.13 9.85 -0.76
N ALA A 91 -7.44 10.32 -1.78
CA ALA A 91 -6.01 10.11 -1.98
C ALA A 91 -5.22 11.23 -1.30
N SER A 92 -4.13 10.90 -0.61
CA SER A 92 -3.18 11.86 -0.08
C SER A 92 -2.37 12.49 -1.22
N LEU A 93 -1.99 13.76 -1.05
CA LEU A 93 -1.11 14.52 -1.93
C LEU A 93 0.18 14.87 -1.18
N GLY A 94 1.25 15.15 -1.91
CA GLY A 94 2.55 15.49 -1.37
C GLY A 94 3.48 14.29 -1.17
N TYR A 95 4.79 14.58 -1.20
CA TYR A 95 5.85 13.59 -0.97
C TYR A 95 7.19 14.21 -0.58
N SER A 96 7.19 15.47 -0.14
CA SER A 96 8.39 16.22 0.30
C SER A 96 8.01 17.17 1.40
N SER A 97 8.58 16.99 2.59
CA SER A 97 8.28 17.82 3.75
C SER A 97 9.48 17.96 4.69
N ALA A 98 9.40 18.90 5.63
CA ALA A 98 10.35 19.04 6.73
C ALA A 98 9.61 19.43 8.02
N GLY A 99 10.13 18.98 9.16
CA GLY A 99 9.52 19.21 10.45
C GLY A 99 10.33 18.63 11.60
N GLU A 100 9.66 18.31 12.68
CA GLU A 100 10.26 17.82 13.93
C GLU A 100 9.71 16.45 14.31
N VAL A 101 10.57 15.55 14.73
CA VAL A 101 10.22 14.21 15.22
C VAL A 101 9.46 14.32 16.55
N ILE A 102 8.23 13.83 16.60
CA ILE A 102 7.39 13.83 17.82
C ILE A 102 7.27 12.44 18.47
N ALA A 103 7.57 11.37 17.72
CA ALA A 103 7.66 10.01 18.25
C ALA A 103 8.51 9.12 17.34
N VAL A 104 9.11 8.08 17.92
CA VAL A 104 9.92 7.09 17.18
C VAL A 104 9.33 5.70 17.34
N GLY A 105 9.24 4.95 16.26
CA GLY A 105 8.71 3.59 16.24
C GLY A 105 9.70 2.56 16.78
N PRO A 106 9.22 1.34 17.09
CA PRO A 106 10.10 0.25 17.51
C PRO A 106 11.21 0.00 16.48
N GLY A 107 12.44 -0.24 16.98
CA GLY A 107 13.62 -0.52 16.15
C GLY A 107 14.31 0.71 15.57
N VAL A 108 13.79 1.94 15.79
CA VAL A 108 14.45 3.18 15.38
C VAL A 108 15.49 3.60 16.41
N THR A 109 16.75 3.69 16.00
CA THR A 109 17.88 4.06 16.89
C THR A 109 18.60 5.33 16.45
N ASN A 110 18.42 5.76 15.19
CA ASN A 110 19.12 6.87 14.56
C ASN A 110 18.37 8.20 14.67
N PHE A 111 17.13 8.20 15.16
CA PHE A 111 16.32 9.40 15.41
C PHE A 111 15.81 9.42 16.84
N LYS A 112 15.56 10.62 17.37
CA LYS A 112 14.93 10.87 18.67
C LYS A 112 13.90 12.00 18.57
N VAL A 113 13.00 12.07 19.54
CA VAL A 113 12.06 13.19 19.67
C VAL A 113 12.82 14.51 19.77
N GLY A 114 12.36 15.52 19.04
CA GLY A 114 12.99 16.82 18.90
C GLY A 114 14.00 16.93 17.76
N ASP A 115 14.38 15.84 17.08
CA ASP A 115 15.23 15.93 15.90
C ASP A 115 14.49 16.67 14.76
N ARG A 116 15.16 17.66 14.18
CA ARG A 116 14.70 18.34 12.95
C ARG A 116 15.04 17.45 11.76
N VAL A 117 14.06 17.23 10.86
CA VAL A 117 14.21 16.28 9.75
C VAL A 117 13.59 16.81 8.46
N ALA A 118 14.20 16.39 7.32
CA ALA A 118 13.60 16.49 6.01
C ALA A 118 13.18 15.09 5.54
N CYS A 119 12.04 15.00 4.87
CA CYS A 119 11.34 13.76 4.60
C CYS A 119 10.96 13.63 3.14
N GLY A 120 11.02 12.39 2.64
CA GLY A 120 10.66 12.04 1.27
C GLY A 120 9.65 10.90 1.17
N GLY A 121 9.19 10.66 -0.05
CA GLY A 121 8.31 9.55 -0.37
C GLY A 121 6.85 9.76 0.03
N ILE A 122 6.02 8.73 -0.22
CA ILE A 122 4.56 8.83 -0.07
C ILE A 122 4.09 9.10 1.37
N GLY A 123 4.94 8.78 2.35
CA GLY A 123 4.70 9.08 3.76
C GLY A 123 4.77 10.57 4.07
N ALA A 124 5.63 11.34 3.38
CA ALA A 124 5.84 12.78 3.56
C ALA A 124 4.76 13.62 2.84
N CYS A 125 3.49 13.30 3.07
CA CYS A 125 2.34 13.95 2.44
C CYS A 125 2.00 15.30 3.09
N HIS A 126 1.10 16.07 2.46
CA HIS A 126 0.62 17.36 2.96
C HIS A 126 -0.38 17.15 4.11
N ALA A 127 0.12 17.04 5.33
CA ALA A 127 -0.63 16.87 6.57
C ALA A 127 0.12 17.46 7.75
N ASP A 128 -0.58 17.82 8.83
CA ASP A 128 0.06 18.35 10.07
C ASP A 128 1.08 17.34 10.64
N VAL A 129 0.76 16.04 10.58
CA VAL A 129 1.63 14.97 11.10
C VAL A 129 1.75 13.85 10.07
N VAL A 130 2.96 13.36 9.88
CA VAL A 130 3.26 12.29 8.94
C VAL A 130 4.06 11.17 9.61
N ALA A 131 3.86 9.93 9.15
CA ALA A 131 4.67 8.78 9.55
C ALA A 131 5.57 8.40 8.37
N VAL A 132 6.88 8.49 8.55
CA VAL A 132 7.85 8.29 7.47
C VAL A 132 8.87 7.23 7.87
N PRO A 133 9.19 6.27 6.98
CA PRO A 133 10.24 5.29 7.20
C PRO A 133 11.63 5.95 7.34
N ILE A 134 12.50 5.35 8.15
CA ILE A 134 13.81 5.94 8.48
C ILE A 134 14.70 6.22 7.27
N ASN A 135 14.69 5.37 6.24
CA ASN A 135 15.48 5.58 5.04
C ASN A 135 14.95 6.73 4.16
N LEU A 136 13.76 7.23 4.42
CA LEU A 136 13.19 8.40 3.76
C LEU A 136 13.26 9.66 4.61
N CYS A 137 14.04 9.65 5.69
CA CYS A 137 14.28 10.79 6.58
C CYS A 137 15.78 11.10 6.65
N VAL A 138 16.11 12.40 6.71
CA VAL A 138 17.46 12.90 6.96
C VAL A 138 17.43 14.00 8.02
N LYS A 139 18.43 14.04 8.88
CA LYS A 139 18.54 15.10 9.91
C LYS A 139 18.86 16.43 9.29
N VAL A 140 18.26 17.47 9.81
CA VAL A 140 18.47 18.86 9.40
C VAL A 140 19.19 19.61 10.53
N PRO A 141 20.41 20.09 10.30
CA PRO A 141 21.13 20.91 11.28
C PRO A 141 20.39 22.21 11.66
N ASP A 142 20.71 22.76 12.85
CA ASP A 142 20.00 23.92 13.38
C ASP A 142 20.19 25.21 12.56
N ASN A 143 21.31 25.34 11.85
CA ASN A 143 21.58 26.45 10.95
C ASN A 143 20.84 26.37 9.60
N VAL A 144 20.13 25.30 9.32
CA VAL A 144 19.36 25.14 8.07
C VAL A 144 17.90 25.48 8.30
N ASP A 145 17.34 26.35 7.44
CA ASP A 145 15.91 26.66 7.44
C ASP A 145 15.08 25.45 6.97
N LEU A 146 14.10 25.01 7.79
CA LEU A 146 13.20 23.90 7.47
C LEU A 146 12.38 24.17 6.20
N LYS A 147 12.10 25.43 5.87
CA LYS A 147 11.40 25.81 4.65
C LYS A 147 12.19 25.43 3.40
N GLN A 148 13.50 25.63 3.43
CA GLN A 148 14.42 25.19 2.38
C GLN A 148 14.63 23.67 2.43
N ALA A 149 14.79 23.09 3.63
CA ALA A 149 14.97 21.65 3.81
C ALA A 149 13.79 20.82 3.26
N ALA A 150 12.56 21.38 3.26
CA ALA A 150 11.36 20.73 2.71
C ALA A 150 11.48 20.39 1.20
N PHE A 151 12.40 21.03 0.48
CA PHE A 151 12.68 20.69 -0.95
C PHE A 151 13.56 19.46 -1.14
N SER A 152 13.98 18.76 -0.09
CA SER A 152 14.96 17.68 -0.14
C SER A 152 14.64 16.60 -1.18
N THR A 153 13.39 16.19 -1.34
CA THR A 153 13.01 15.20 -2.35
C THR A 153 13.14 15.76 -3.77
N LEU A 154 12.69 16.99 -4.00
CA LEU A 154 12.78 17.63 -5.32
C LEU A 154 14.24 17.89 -5.70
N ALA A 155 15.04 18.36 -4.73
CA ALA A 155 16.48 18.54 -4.92
C ALA A 155 17.20 17.22 -5.17
N SER A 156 16.77 16.12 -4.53
CA SER A 156 17.32 14.78 -4.80
C SER A 156 17.03 14.29 -6.20
N ILE A 157 15.88 14.65 -6.79
CA ILE A 157 15.60 14.37 -8.21
C ILE A 157 16.59 15.13 -9.11
N ALA A 158 16.88 16.40 -8.81
CA ALA A 158 17.88 17.18 -9.52
C ALA A 158 19.28 16.58 -9.37
N ILE A 159 19.69 16.25 -8.14
CA ILE A 159 20.99 15.60 -7.82
C ILE A 159 21.11 14.26 -8.55
N GLN A 160 20.06 13.44 -8.59
CA GLN A 160 20.10 12.17 -9.32
C GLN A 160 20.32 12.40 -10.82
N GLY A 161 19.70 13.43 -11.41
CA GLY A 161 19.94 13.83 -12.80
C GLY A 161 21.39 14.21 -13.03
N ILE A 162 21.97 15.03 -12.15
CA ILE A 162 23.39 15.45 -12.21
C ILE A 162 24.32 14.22 -12.08
N ARG A 163 24.04 13.30 -11.15
CA ARG A 163 24.82 12.07 -10.98
C ARG A 163 24.75 11.15 -12.21
N GLN A 164 23.59 11.05 -12.85
CA GLN A 164 23.44 10.30 -14.11
C GLN A 164 24.22 10.96 -15.26
N ALA A 165 24.42 12.27 -15.23
CA ALA A 165 25.25 12.98 -16.18
C ALA A 165 26.75 12.76 -15.95
N GLU A 166 27.18 12.23 -14.78
CA GLU A 166 28.58 11.97 -14.41
C GLU A 166 29.49 13.18 -14.65
N MET A 167 29.00 14.37 -14.36
CA MET A 167 29.69 15.62 -14.65
C MET A 167 30.91 15.83 -13.76
N GLN A 168 31.90 16.48 -14.34
CA GLN A 168 33.11 16.89 -13.68
C GLN A 168 33.15 18.40 -13.47
N MET A 169 33.95 18.83 -12.48
CA MET A 169 34.18 20.26 -12.22
C MET A 169 34.69 20.99 -13.47
N GLY A 170 34.13 22.15 -13.80
CA GLY A 170 34.48 22.93 -14.97
C GLY A 170 33.75 22.57 -16.26
N GLU A 171 32.92 21.52 -16.27
CA GLU A 171 32.06 21.17 -17.41
C GLU A 171 30.81 22.04 -17.51
N SER A 172 30.32 22.23 -18.73
CA SER A 172 29.10 22.95 -19.06
C SER A 172 27.89 22.03 -19.11
N CYS A 173 26.75 22.48 -18.59
CA CYS A 173 25.48 21.76 -18.63
C CYS A 173 24.36 22.61 -19.23
N LEU A 174 23.75 22.10 -20.29
CA LEU A 174 22.47 22.65 -20.78
C LEU A 174 21.31 22.02 -20.03
N ILE A 175 20.46 22.84 -19.41
CA ILE A 175 19.22 22.43 -18.75
C ILE A 175 18.05 22.80 -19.63
N ILE A 176 17.23 21.82 -20.02
CA ILE A 176 16.02 22.02 -20.85
C ILE A 176 14.78 21.90 -19.98
N GLY A 177 14.13 23.05 -19.73
CA GLY A 177 13.00 23.21 -18.80
C GLY A 177 13.44 23.83 -17.48
N MET A 178 13.04 25.07 -17.25
CA MET A 178 13.45 25.87 -16.08
C MET A 178 12.33 25.96 -15.02
N GLY A 179 11.50 24.93 -14.89
CA GLY A 179 10.64 24.74 -13.74
C GLY A 179 11.47 24.49 -12.45
N ILE A 180 10.82 24.21 -11.32
CA ILE A 180 11.50 24.07 -10.02
C ILE A 180 12.67 23.06 -10.05
N ILE A 181 12.52 21.91 -10.73
CA ILE A 181 13.62 20.93 -10.85
C ILE A 181 14.76 21.48 -11.68
N GLY A 182 14.48 22.20 -12.76
CA GLY A 182 15.51 22.84 -13.59
C GLY A 182 16.28 23.93 -12.83
N GLN A 183 15.59 24.78 -12.09
CA GLN A 183 16.21 25.81 -11.26
C GLN A 183 17.05 25.21 -10.13
N LEU A 184 16.56 24.16 -9.46
CA LEU A 184 17.35 23.40 -8.47
C LEU A 184 18.59 22.78 -9.10
N THR A 185 18.45 22.17 -10.29
CA THR A 185 19.59 21.60 -11.05
C THR A 185 20.62 22.69 -11.36
N TYR A 186 20.16 23.87 -11.82
CA TYR A 186 21.02 25.00 -12.12
C TYR A 186 21.84 25.44 -10.90
N LYS A 187 21.17 25.71 -9.80
CA LYS A 187 21.80 26.17 -8.55
C LYS A 187 22.80 25.14 -7.99
N ILE A 188 22.43 23.86 -7.97
CA ILE A 188 23.31 22.80 -7.46
C ILE A 188 24.54 22.61 -8.35
N LEU A 189 24.42 22.72 -9.67
CA LEU A 189 25.54 22.66 -10.59
C LEU A 189 26.49 23.86 -10.39
N GLU A 190 25.94 25.09 -10.29
CA GLU A 190 26.73 26.30 -10.07
C GLU A 190 27.55 26.19 -8.79
N GLU A 191 26.93 25.77 -7.68
CA GLU A 191 27.61 25.60 -6.39
C GLU A 191 28.57 24.40 -6.35
N SER A 192 28.46 23.50 -7.30
CA SER A 192 29.35 22.34 -7.45
C SER A 192 30.52 22.61 -8.40
N GLY A 193 30.67 23.85 -8.91
CA GLY A 193 31.79 24.27 -9.76
C GLY A 193 31.63 23.87 -11.25
N MET A 194 30.39 23.67 -11.71
CA MET A 194 30.04 23.43 -13.11
C MET A 194 29.40 24.70 -13.70
N TYR A 195 29.30 24.78 -15.01
CA TYR A 195 28.76 25.92 -15.73
C TYR A 195 27.39 25.62 -16.32
N PRO A 196 26.29 25.95 -15.62
CA PRO A 196 24.93 25.73 -16.12
C PRO A 196 24.48 26.82 -17.09
N ILE A 197 23.73 26.42 -18.12
CA ILE A 197 22.92 27.26 -18.97
C ILE A 197 21.54 26.64 -19.10
N GLY A 198 20.47 27.45 -18.92
CA GLY A 198 19.08 26.98 -18.93
C GLY A 198 18.31 27.50 -20.13
N ILE A 199 17.35 26.72 -20.60
CA ILE A 199 16.35 27.16 -21.59
C ILE A 199 14.94 26.74 -21.19
N ASP A 200 13.97 27.59 -21.47
CA ASP A 200 12.53 27.30 -21.34
C ASP A 200 11.77 27.93 -22.50
N VAL A 201 10.60 27.41 -22.85
CA VAL A 201 9.72 27.97 -23.90
C VAL A 201 8.89 29.16 -23.42
N SER A 202 8.81 29.39 -22.11
CA SER A 202 8.04 30.45 -21.45
C SER A 202 8.93 31.61 -21.02
N ASP A 203 8.71 32.81 -21.57
CA ASP A 203 9.41 34.02 -21.14
C ASP A 203 9.20 34.29 -19.65
N ALA A 204 8.00 34.07 -19.12
CA ALA A 204 7.69 34.25 -17.72
C ALA A 204 8.55 33.36 -16.80
N ILE A 205 8.81 32.11 -17.20
CA ILE A 205 9.70 31.19 -16.47
C ILE A 205 11.15 31.59 -16.62
N VAL A 206 11.57 32.06 -17.80
CA VAL A 206 12.91 32.60 -18.03
C VAL A 206 13.20 33.79 -17.10
N ASP A 207 12.28 34.77 -17.06
CA ASP A 207 12.42 35.96 -16.25
C ASP A 207 12.40 35.62 -14.75
N GLN A 208 11.48 34.77 -14.30
CA GLN A 208 11.43 34.27 -12.93
C GLN A 208 12.73 33.55 -12.55
N SER A 209 13.30 32.72 -13.42
CA SER A 209 14.57 32.02 -13.17
C SER A 209 15.73 33.00 -13.01
N LYS A 210 15.77 34.09 -13.80
CA LYS A 210 16.77 35.15 -13.66
C LYS A 210 16.62 35.90 -12.35
N VAL A 211 15.41 36.27 -11.96
CA VAL A 211 15.10 36.88 -10.66
C VAL A 211 15.54 35.98 -9.50
N ALA A 212 15.33 34.66 -9.66
CA ALA A 212 15.78 33.65 -8.71
C ALA A 212 17.32 33.45 -8.66
N GLY A 213 18.07 34.14 -9.53
CA GLY A 213 19.53 34.11 -9.58
C GLY A 213 20.14 33.12 -10.54
N CYS A 214 19.34 32.52 -11.45
CA CYS A 214 19.88 31.71 -12.56
C CYS A 214 20.26 32.63 -13.71
N LYS A 215 21.52 33.03 -13.79
CA LYS A 215 21.98 34.14 -14.66
C LYS A 215 21.88 33.80 -16.17
N ASN A 216 22.24 32.58 -16.56
CA ASN A 216 22.33 32.17 -17.96
C ASN A 216 21.09 31.38 -18.35
N VAL A 217 19.92 32.04 -18.43
CA VAL A 217 18.65 31.41 -18.83
C VAL A 217 18.04 32.18 -19.99
N TYR A 218 17.61 31.46 -21.03
CA TYR A 218 17.14 32.00 -22.28
C TYR A 218 15.83 31.33 -22.74
N ASN A 219 15.06 32.06 -23.58
CA ASN A 219 13.91 31.46 -24.23
C ASN A 219 14.39 30.48 -25.34
N ARG A 220 13.83 29.25 -25.36
CA ARG A 220 14.13 28.23 -26.37
C ARG A 220 13.86 28.71 -27.82
N ASN A 221 12.89 29.60 -27.98
CA ASN A 221 12.47 30.15 -29.30
C ASN A 221 13.24 31.43 -29.65
N HIS A 222 14.22 31.84 -28.86
CA HIS A 222 15.02 33.02 -29.17
C HIS A 222 15.80 32.77 -30.48
N GLU A 223 15.74 33.71 -31.40
CA GLU A 223 16.54 33.68 -32.62
C GLU A 223 18.03 33.62 -32.27
N GLY A 224 18.74 32.65 -32.86
CA GLY A 224 20.17 32.44 -32.55
C GLY A 224 20.45 31.73 -31.22
N ILE A 225 19.50 31.03 -30.60
CA ILE A 225 19.71 30.30 -29.35
C ILE A 225 20.85 29.27 -29.45
N GLU A 226 21.04 28.68 -30.63
CA GLU A 226 22.18 27.76 -30.88
C GLU A 226 23.54 28.50 -30.79
N ASP A 227 23.61 29.73 -31.30
CA ASP A 227 24.82 30.57 -31.19
C ASP A 227 25.07 30.99 -29.74
N VAL A 228 24.02 31.30 -29.00
CA VAL A 228 24.15 31.62 -27.55
C VAL A 228 24.78 30.43 -26.82
N ILE A 229 24.27 29.21 -27.04
CA ILE A 229 24.78 28.00 -26.39
C ILE A 229 26.20 27.70 -26.90
N SER A 230 26.46 27.84 -28.21
CA SER A 230 27.75 27.63 -28.82
C SER A 230 28.80 28.57 -28.20
N ASN A 231 28.48 29.87 -28.09
CA ASN A 231 29.38 30.85 -27.47
C ASN A 231 29.63 30.56 -25.99
N PHE A 232 28.57 30.20 -25.24
CA PHE A 232 28.71 29.80 -23.84
C PHE A 232 29.62 28.60 -23.66
N THR A 233 29.58 27.62 -24.57
CA THR A 233 30.34 26.40 -24.55
C THR A 233 31.63 26.50 -25.40
N LYS A 234 32.08 27.71 -25.77
CA LYS A 234 33.29 27.99 -26.53
C LYS A 234 33.34 27.25 -27.88
N GLY A 235 32.19 27.06 -28.54
CA GLY A 235 32.06 26.37 -29.82
C GLY A 235 32.02 24.84 -29.76
N HIS A 236 32.19 24.24 -28.58
CA HIS A 236 32.27 22.79 -28.43
C HIS A 236 30.90 22.09 -28.30
N GLY A 237 29.84 22.83 -27.84
CA GLY A 237 28.58 22.28 -27.38
C GLY A 237 28.63 21.86 -25.89
N ALA A 238 27.48 21.64 -25.28
CA ALA A 238 27.35 21.30 -23.87
C ALA A 238 27.98 19.93 -23.54
N ASP A 239 28.75 19.87 -22.44
CA ASP A 239 29.35 18.63 -21.95
C ASP A 239 28.28 17.61 -21.51
N SER A 240 27.19 18.10 -20.97
CA SER A 240 26.00 17.31 -20.65
C SER A 240 24.73 18.12 -20.91
N VAL A 241 23.63 17.40 -21.19
CA VAL A 241 22.29 18.00 -21.29
C VAL A 241 21.36 17.29 -20.30
N ILE A 242 20.68 18.05 -19.43
CA ILE A 242 19.70 17.52 -18.48
C ILE A 242 18.31 18.04 -18.86
N ILE A 243 17.41 17.14 -19.23
CA ILE A 243 16.04 17.46 -19.64
C ILE A 243 15.12 17.32 -18.43
N THR A 244 14.69 18.44 -17.87
CA THR A 244 13.75 18.51 -16.73
C THR A 244 12.33 18.87 -17.16
N ALA A 245 12.14 19.17 -18.44
CA ALA A 245 10.84 19.52 -19.02
C ALA A 245 9.82 18.38 -19.01
N GLY A 246 8.55 18.73 -18.83
CA GLY A 246 7.40 17.83 -19.01
C GLY A 246 6.57 18.26 -20.21
N THR A 247 6.66 17.53 -21.34
CA THR A 247 5.93 17.86 -22.58
C THR A 247 5.68 16.64 -23.45
N SER A 248 4.70 16.75 -24.35
CA SER A 248 4.48 15.75 -25.41
C SER A 248 5.29 16.03 -26.68
N SER A 249 6.01 17.15 -26.75
CA SER A 249 6.90 17.51 -27.87
C SER A 249 8.19 16.72 -27.82
N LEU A 250 8.73 16.34 -28.99
CA LEU A 250 10.06 15.76 -29.15
C LEU A 250 11.18 16.81 -29.11
N ASP A 251 10.86 18.12 -29.20
CA ASP A 251 11.86 19.17 -29.27
C ASP A 251 12.95 19.11 -28.19
N PRO A 252 12.64 18.86 -26.90
CA PRO A 252 13.69 18.78 -25.88
C PRO A 252 14.74 17.71 -26.17
N VAL A 253 14.33 16.58 -26.68
CA VAL A 253 15.25 15.46 -26.98
C VAL A 253 16.01 15.74 -28.29
N GLU A 254 15.34 16.25 -29.32
CA GLU A 254 15.98 16.62 -30.60
C GLU A 254 16.99 17.75 -30.38
N PHE A 255 16.62 18.79 -29.65
CA PHE A 255 17.51 19.91 -29.39
C PHE A 255 18.69 19.54 -28.50
N ALA A 256 18.51 18.63 -27.55
CA ALA A 256 19.63 18.08 -26.78
C ALA A 256 20.71 17.46 -27.69
N GLY A 257 20.28 16.72 -28.71
CA GLY A 257 21.18 16.16 -29.71
C GLY A 257 21.93 17.23 -30.54
N VAL A 258 21.29 18.36 -30.83
CA VAL A 258 21.89 19.50 -31.52
C VAL A 258 22.93 20.22 -30.65
N ALA A 259 22.55 20.56 -29.41
CA ALA A 259 23.32 21.41 -28.51
C ALA A 259 24.48 20.69 -27.78
N ALA A 260 24.38 19.37 -27.66
CA ALA A 260 25.40 18.56 -27.01
C ALA A 260 26.72 18.48 -27.81
N ARG A 261 27.87 18.45 -27.14
CA ARG A 261 29.16 18.14 -27.78
C ARG A 261 29.24 16.64 -28.17
N ARG A 262 30.28 16.27 -28.90
CA ARG A 262 30.56 14.87 -29.17
C ARG A 262 30.84 14.11 -27.87
N LYS A 263 30.26 12.90 -27.73
CA LYS A 263 30.31 12.03 -26.53
C LYS A 263 29.73 12.63 -25.25
N ALA A 264 28.89 13.62 -25.40
CA ALA A 264 28.14 14.17 -24.27
C ALA A 264 27.09 13.20 -23.75
N LYS A 265 26.67 13.42 -22.52
CA LYS A 265 25.54 12.69 -21.90
C LYS A 265 24.28 13.50 -21.98
N VAL A 266 23.20 12.86 -22.39
CA VAL A 266 21.84 13.43 -22.39
C VAL A 266 21.03 12.67 -21.33
N VAL A 267 20.59 13.37 -20.29
CA VAL A 267 19.86 12.77 -19.16
C VAL A 267 18.42 13.24 -19.16
N ILE A 268 17.50 12.28 -19.21
CA ILE A 268 16.06 12.56 -19.11
C ILE A 268 15.61 12.40 -17.66
N VAL A 269 15.25 13.52 -17.02
CA VAL A 269 14.68 13.61 -15.67
C VAL A 269 13.18 13.83 -15.75
N GLY A 270 12.73 14.69 -16.65
CA GLY A 270 11.33 15.04 -16.88
C GLY A 270 10.56 13.99 -17.68
N VAL A 271 9.37 14.36 -18.11
CA VAL A 271 8.48 13.47 -18.87
C VAL A 271 8.40 13.96 -20.33
N VAL A 272 9.20 13.36 -21.18
CA VAL A 272 9.27 13.67 -22.62
C VAL A 272 9.14 12.38 -23.44
N PRO A 273 8.69 12.45 -24.72
CA PRO A 273 8.76 11.30 -25.63
C PRO A 273 10.21 10.86 -25.86
N THR A 274 10.45 9.56 -26.04
CA THR A 274 11.79 8.97 -26.19
C THR A 274 12.24 8.75 -27.64
N GLY A 275 11.53 9.30 -28.62
CA GLY A 275 11.97 9.31 -30.02
C GLY A 275 13.03 10.40 -30.27
N PHE A 276 13.97 10.18 -31.20
CA PHE A 276 14.98 11.15 -31.60
C PHE A 276 15.52 10.89 -33.00
N SER A 277 16.02 11.95 -33.67
CA SER A 277 16.69 11.88 -34.94
C SER A 277 18.04 11.17 -34.79
N ARG A 278 18.21 10.01 -35.47
CA ARG A 278 19.44 9.23 -35.42
C ARG A 278 20.70 10.04 -35.78
N PRO A 279 20.73 10.92 -36.82
CA PRO A 279 21.94 11.67 -37.18
C PRO A 279 22.50 12.51 -36.04
N ASN A 280 21.68 13.20 -35.27
CA ASN A 280 22.11 14.09 -34.17
C ASN A 280 22.76 13.32 -33.03
N TYR A 281 22.29 12.13 -32.72
CA TYR A 281 22.84 11.27 -31.67
C TYR A 281 24.00 10.39 -32.17
N PHE A 282 23.84 9.75 -33.32
CA PHE A 282 24.82 8.82 -33.87
C PHE A 282 26.15 9.48 -34.24
N LYS A 283 26.12 10.61 -34.95
CA LYS A 283 27.36 11.32 -35.39
C LYS A 283 28.20 11.82 -34.22
N LYS A 284 27.51 12.11 -33.08
CA LYS A 284 28.16 12.62 -31.88
C LYS A 284 28.43 11.51 -30.83
N GLU A 285 28.00 10.27 -31.08
CA GLU A 285 28.12 9.15 -30.14
C GLU A 285 27.59 9.54 -28.76
N LEU A 286 26.35 10.12 -28.68
CA LEU A 286 25.77 10.58 -27.44
C LEU A 286 25.29 9.41 -26.57
N ASP A 287 25.52 9.54 -25.25
CA ASP A 287 25.06 8.62 -24.24
C ASP A 287 23.71 9.12 -23.69
N LEU A 288 22.60 8.41 -23.99
CA LEU A 288 21.27 8.76 -23.53
C LEU A 288 20.92 7.96 -22.26
N ARG A 289 20.63 8.65 -21.17
CA ARG A 289 20.34 8.05 -19.87
C ARG A 289 18.98 8.49 -19.32
N MET A 290 18.34 7.58 -18.61
CA MET A 290 17.13 7.86 -17.83
C MET A 290 17.51 8.11 -16.37
N SER A 291 17.03 9.19 -15.78
CA SER A 291 17.13 9.42 -14.34
C SER A 291 15.87 8.93 -13.63
N PHE A 292 16.03 8.02 -12.67
CA PHE A 292 14.92 7.40 -12.01
C PHE A 292 14.65 8.06 -10.66
N SER A 293 13.62 8.93 -10.64
CA SER A 293 13.14 9.61 -9.42
C SER A 293 14.28 10.27 -8.63
N PHE A 294 14.34 10.10 -7.31
CA PHE A 294 15.39 10.69 -6.47
C PHE A 294 16.54 9.71 -6.10
N GLY A 295 16.60 8.57 -6.77
CA GLY A 295 17.78 7.71 -6.75
C GLY A 295 17.51 6.25 -6.42
N PRO A 296 18.57 5.43 -6.32
CA PRO A 296 18.49 4.03 -5.90
C PRO A 296 17.83 3.87 -4.53
N GLY A 297 17.02 2.85 -4.36
CA GLY A 297 16.14 2.61 -3.20
C GLY A 297 14.68 2.86 -3.54
N ARG A 298 14.40 3.67 -4.54
CA ARG A 298 13.02 4.01 -4.92
C ARG A 298 12.22 2.81 -5.40
N TYR A 299 11.07 2.58 -4.75
CA TYR A 299 10.17 1.42 -4.95
C TYR A 299 10.76 0.07 -4.54
N ASP A 300 11.91 0.04 -3.88
CA ASP A 300 12.40 -1.14 -3.20
C ASP A 300 11.80 -1.19 -1.79
N LEU A 301 10.93 -2.16 -1.56
CA LEU A 301 10.21 -2.30 -0.28
C LEU A 301 11.16 -2.62 0.88
N ASP A 302 12.23 -3.35 0.63
CA ASP A 302 13.23 -3.65 1.67
C ASP A 302 13.96 -2.38 2.08
N TYR A 303 14.26 -1.50 1.12
CA TYR A 303 14.89 -0.23 1.40
C TYR A 303 13.91 0.80 2.01
N GLU A 304 12.78 1.09 1.32
CA GLU A 304 11.85 2.15 1.72
C GLU A 304 11.05 1.77 2.98
N GLU A 305 10.50 0.53 3.07
CA GLU A 305 9.58 0.17 4.17
C GLU A 305 10.26 -0.56 5.32
N LYS A 306 11.25 -1.45 5.04
CA LYS A 306 11.93 -2.23 6.08
C LYS A 306 13.19 -1.56 6.63
N GLY A 307 13.66 -0.46 6.02
CA GLY A 307 14.84 0.28 6.46
C GLY A 307 16.17 -0.43 6.20
N ILE A 308 16.19 -1.41 5.27
CA ILE A 308 17.42 -2.14 4.89
C ILE A 308 18.18 -1.31 3.86
N ASP A 309 19.31 -0.72 4.26
CA ASP A 309 20.13 0.09 3.35
C ASP A 309 21.08 -0.79 2.51
N TYR A 310 21.41 -0.30 1.31
CA TYR A 310 22.41 -0.93 0.46
C TYR A 310 23.82 -0.73 1.02
N PRO A 311 24.71 -1.75 0.88
CA PRO A 311 26.12 -1.59 1.23
C PRO A 311 26.73 -0.41 0.47
N ILE A 312 27.29 0.58 1.19
CA ILE A 312 27.76 1.85 0.63
C ILE A 312 28.84 1.66 -0.45
N GLY A 313 29.64 0.60 -0.35
CA GLY A 313 30.67 0.29 -1.34
C GLY A 313 30.10 -0.14 -2.70
N PHE A 314 28.85 -0.59 -2.76
CA PHE A 314 28.19 -1.01 -4.00
C PHE A 314 27.19 0.03 -4.52
N VAL A 315 26.49 0.72 -3.61
CA VAL A 315 25.53 1.78 -3.96
C VAL A 315 25.87 3.02 -3.14
N ARG A 316 26.77 3.85 -3.69
CA ARG A 316 27.22 5.07 -3.00
C ARG A 316 26.10 6.08 -2.81
N TRP A 317 25.22 6.25 -3.79
CA TRP A 317 24.20 7.28 -3.83
C TRP A 317 22.80 6.67 -3.90
N THR A 318 22.19 6.52 -2.72
CA THR A 318 20.77 6.17 -2.57
C THR A 318 19.93 7.43 -2.51
N GLU A 319 18.61 7.29 -2.56
CA GLU A 319 17.68 8.40 -2.38
C GLU A 319 17.91 9.13 -1.05
N ASN A 320 18.13 8.41 0.06
CA ASN A 320 18.48 9.02 1.35
C ASN A 320 19.77 9.83 1.28
N ARG A 321 20.84 9.27 0.69
CA ARG A 321 22.14 9.95 0.56
C ARG A 321 22.10 11.13 -0.39
N ASN A 322 21.17 11.13 -1.37
CA ASN A 322 20.89 12.31 -2.20
C ASN A 322 20.21 13.40 -1.39
N MET A 323 19.21 13.06 -0.55
CA MET A 323 18.57 14.00 0.38
C MET A 323 19.60 14.59 1.36
N GLN A 324 20.47 13.74 1.93
CA GLN A 324 21.53 14.22 2.82
C GLN A 324 22.51 15.17 2.10
N SER A 325 22.91 14.86 0.86
CA SER A 325 23.79 15.74 0.07
C SER A 325 23.18 17.13 -0.14
N TYR A 326 21.86 17.20 -0.32
CA TYR A 326 21.17 18.49 -0.42
C TYR A 326 21.20 19.26 0.90
N VAL A 327 20.88 18.59 2.00
CA VAL A 327 20.91 19.21 3.35
C VAL A 327 22.33 19.67 3.71
N ASP A 328 23.36 18.90 3.33
CA ASP A 328 24.76 19.28 3.55
C ASP A 328 25.15 20.55 2.76
N LEU A 329 24.62 20.72 1.54
CA LEU A 329 24.86 21.94 0.75
C LEU A 329 24.18 23.17 1.41
N LEU A 330 22.98 23.00 1.96
CA LEU A 330 22.33 24.07 2.74
C LEU A 330 23.10 24.37 4.02
N ALA A 331 23.51 23.34 4.77
CA ALA A 331 24.23 23.49 6.04
C ALA A 331 25.59 24.15 5.89
N SER A 332 26.25 23.95 4.76
CA SER A 332 27.53 24.63 4.43
C SER A 332 27.35 26.06 3.91
N GLU A 333 26.11 26.56 3.86
CA GLU A 333 25.72 27.88 3.36
C GLU A 333 26.15 28.17 1.88
N ARG A 334 26.59 27.12 1.18
CA ARG A 334 26.96 27.21 -0.25
C ARG A 334 25.71 27.34 -1.10
N LEU A 335 24.64 26.63 -0.76
CA LEU A 335 23.37 26.66 -1.48
C LEU A 335 22.33 27.43 -0.69
N ASN A 336 21.70 28.40 -1.33
CA ASN A 336 20.51 29.09 -0.83
C ASN A 336 19.43 29.09 -1.91
N ILE A 337 18.28 28.51 -1.59
CA ILE A 337 17.17 28.40 -2.52
C ILE A 337 15.96 29.27 -2.15
N SER A 338 16.11 30.19 -1.19
CA SER A 338 14.99 31.05 -0.76
C SER A 338 14.37 31.82 -1.92
N SER A 339 15.19 32.24 -2.89
CA SER A 339 14.72 32.93 -4.11
C SER A 339 13.91 32.06 -5.06
N LEU A 340 13.95 30.73 -4.91
CA LEU A 340 13.13 29.81 -5.71
C LEU A 340 11.72 29.67 -5.13
N ILE A 341 11.47 30.08 -3.90
CA ILE A 341 10.16 29.98 -3.23
C ILE A 341 9.30 31.14 -3.70
N SER A 342 8.40 30.86 -4.64
CA SER A 342 7.52 31.85 -5.22
C SER A 342 6.24 32.09 -4.41
N HIS A 343 5.71 31.04 -3.78
CA HIS A 343 4.43 31.08 -3.05
C HIS A 343 4.50 30.30 -1.75
N THR A 344 3.79 30.79 -0.75
CA THR A 344 3.59 30.10 0.52
C THR A 344 2.12 30.16 0.88
N PHE A 345 1.51 29.00 1.11
CA PHE A 345 0.11 28.87 1.52
C PHE A 345 0.06 28.23 2.90
N ILE A 346 -0.87 28.66 3.75
CA ILE A 346 -1.22 27.87 4.93
C ILE A 346 -2.00 26.63 4.49
N LEU A 347 -2.00 25.57 5.31
CA LEU A 347 -2.60 24.29 4.96
C LEU A 347 -4.07 24.40 4.51
N GLU A 348 -4.85 25.28 5.16
CA GLU A 348 -6.26 25.49 4.86
C GLU A 348 -6.50 26.02 3.44
N ASN A 349 -5.58 26.85 2.94
CA ASN A 349 -5.65 27.48 1.62
C ASN A 349 -4.89 26.67 0.54
N ALA A 350 -4.30 25.54 0.90
CA ALA A 350 -3.54 24.75 -0.05
C ALA A 350 -4.33 24.28 -1.29
N PRO A 351 -5.66 24.05 -1.27
CA PRO A 351 -6.43 23.82 -2.51
C PRO A 351 -6.28 24.95 -3.55
N GLU A 352 -6.14 26.22 -3.12
CA GLU A 352 -5.94 27.38 -4.00
C GLU A 352 -4.60 27.30 -4.76
N ALA A 353 -3.55 26.75 -4.13
CA ALA A 353 -2.27 26.53 -4.78
C ALA A 353 -2.40 25.57 -6.00
N TYR A 354 -3.22 24.54 -5.87
CA TYR A 354 -3.46 23.64 -6.99
C TYR A 354 -4.33 24.25 -8.08
N ASP A 355 -5.28 25.12 -7.73
CA ASP A 355 -6.07 25.85 -8.73
C ASP A 355 -5.18 26.86 -9.49
N MET A 356 -4.23 27.52 -8.83
CA MET A 356 -3.18 28.35 -9.45
C MET A 356 -2.31 27.51 -10.41
N ILE A 357 -1.83 26.33 -10.00
CA ILE A 357 -1.04 25.44 -10.86
C ILE A 357 -1.80 25.03 -12.12
N LEU A 358 -3.08 24.76 -11.99
CA LEU A 358 -3.92 24.31 -13.11
C LEU A 358 -4.30 25.45 -14.07
N SER A 359 -4.62 26.63 -13.53
CA SER A 359 -4.99 27.80 -14.33
C SER A 359 -3.80 28.46 -15.01
N ARG A 360 -2.60 28.35 -14.43
CA ARG A 360 -1.36 29.01 -14.89
C ARG A 360 -1.52 30.52 -15.09
N ASN A 361 -2.32 31.15 -14.23
CA ASN A 361 -2.60 32.58 -14.33
C ASN A 361 -1.38 33.45 -13.97
N GLU A 362 -0.43 32.89 -13.25
CA GLU A 362 0.81 33.53 -12.87
C GLU A 362 1.98 32.54 -12.88
N PRO A 363 3.22 33.03 -13.05
CA PRO A 363 4.40 32.18 -13.01
C PRO A 363 4.66 31.68 -11.57
N PHE A 364 5.05 30.44 -11.44
CA PHE A 364 5.41 29.82 -10.17
C PHE A 364 6.65 28.93 -10.30
N ALA A 365 7.40 28.77 -9.20
CA ALA A 365 8.48 27.81 -9.08
C ALA A 365 8.30 26.94 -7.81
N GLY A 366 8.90 27.32 -6.69
CA GLY A 366 8.72 26.65 -5.41
C GLY A 366 7.41 27.07 -4.73
N ILE A 367 6.51 26.15 -4.51
CA ILE A 367 5.24 26.36 -3.81
C ILE A 367 5.29 25.60 -2.49
N VAL A 368 5.20 26.31 -1.37
CA VAL A 368 5.34 25.77 -0.01
C VAL A 368 4.00 25.82 0.71
N ILE A 369 3.70 24.77 1.46
CA ILE A 369 2.63 24.74 2.46
C ILE A 369 3.25 24.88 3.83
N GLU A 370 2.74 25.81 4.62
CA GLU A 370 3.14 26.10 5.99
C GLU A 370 2.09 25.53 6.97
N TYR A 371 2.54 24.99 8.09
CA TYR A 371 1.71 24.32 9.09
C TYR A 371 1.74 25.05 10.42
N ASP A 372 0.60 25.06 11.11
CA ASP A 372 0.51 25.56 12.48
C ASP A 372 1.04 24.49 13.46
N ASN A 373 2.19 24.76 14.05
CA ASN A 373 2.87 23.85 14.97
C ASN A 373 2.26 23.81 16.37
N THR A 374 1.31 24.70 16.67
CA THR A 374 0.66 24.81 17.99
C THR A 374 -0.58 23.94 18.12
N ILE A 375 -1.09 23.38 17.01
CA ILE A 375 -2.31 22.57 17.00
C ILE A 375 -2.10 21.29 17.80
N GLU A 376 -3.02 21.05 18.75
CA GLU A 376 -3.08 19.78 19.47
C GLU A 376 -3.52 18.65 18.53
N VAL A 377 -2.72 17.58 18.48
CA VAL A 377 -2.97 16.42 17.62
C VAL A 377 -3.89 15.44 18.35
N LYS A 378 -5.14 15.33 17.90
CA LYS A 378 -6.12 14.42 18.50
C LYS A 378 -5.95 12.99 17.97
N LYS A 379 -5.90 12.02 18.86
CA LYS A 379 -5.85 10.58 18.54
C LYS A 379 -7.12 10.05 17.91
N ARG A 380 -8.24 10.70 18.19
CA ARG A 380 -9.58 10.32 17.79
C ARG A 380 -10.28 11.49 17.13
N VAL A 381 -11.05 11.25 16.08
CA VAL A 381 -11.89 12.23 15.41
C VAL A 381 -13.33 11.72 15.45
N GLU A 382 -14.20 12.49 16.09
CA GLU A 382 -15.62 12.18 16.17
C GLU A 382 -16.30 12.37 14.81
N LEU A 383 -17.27 11.53 14.53
CA LEU A 383 -18.07 11.52 13.32
C LEU A 383 -19.55 11.59 13.69
N SER A 384 -20.39 11.92 12.71
CA SER A 384 -21.83 11.82 12.88
C SER A 384 -22.24 10.36 12.73
N GLY A 385 -22.19 9.60 13.81
CA GLY A 385 -22.60 8.20 13.85
C GLY A 385 -24.10 8.02 13.55
N VAL A 386 -24.50 6.78 13.36
CA VAL A 386 -25.90 6.39 13.25
C VAL A 386 -26.40 6.06 14.65
N THR A 387 -27.65 6.44 14.99
CA THR A 387 -28.26 6.12 16.29
C THR A 387 -28.12 4.62 16.61
N PRO A 388 -27.46 4.22 17.72
CA PRO A 388 -27.26 2.83 18.06
C PRO A 388 -28.56 2.08 18.25
N VAL A 389 -28.67 0.85 17.77
CA VAL A 389 -29.79 -0.05 18.02
C VAL A 389 -29.53 -0.83 19.30
N ALA A 390 -30.42 -0.73 20.26
CA ALA A 390 -30.30 -1.44 21.54
C ALA A 390 -30.21 -2.97 21.34
N GLY A 391 -29.29 -3.62 22.07
CA GLY A 391 -29.10 -5.05 22.03
C GLY A 391 -28.24 -5.58 20.82
N PHE A 392 -27.84 -4.71 19.92
CA PHE A 392 -26.86 -5.10 18.89
C PHE A 392 -25.43 -5.04 19.43
N PRO A 393 -24.51 -5.90 18.93
CA PRO A 393 -23.09 -5.78 19.22
C PRO A 393 -22.56 -4.41 18.80
N ASN A 394 -21.74 -3.82 19.65
CA ASN A 394 -21.04 -2.57 19.39
C ASN A 394 -19.65 -2.87 18.85
N VAL A 395 -19.43 -2.58 17.58
CA VAL A 395 -18.28 -3.06 16.83
C VAL A 395 -17.22 -1.97 16.64
N GLY A 396 -15.96 -2.34 16.97
CA GLY A 396 -14.76 -1.66 16.53
C GLY A 396 -14.11 -2.42 15.36
N CYS A 397 -13.70 -1.73 14.29
CA CYS A 397 -13.04 -2.34 13.15
C CYS A 397 -11.56 -1.92 13.07
N ILE A 398 -10.66 -2.89 13.10
CA ILE A 398 -9.22 -2.71 12.91
C ILE A 398 -8.84 -3.17 11.51
N GLY A 399 -8.32 -2.22 10.71
CA GLY A 399 -8.17 -2.42 9.27
C GLY A 399 -9.49 -2.19 8.53
N ALA A 400 -9.42 -1.59 7.36
CA ALA A 400 -10.58 -1.38 6.50
C ALA A 400 -10.13 -1.37 5.03
N GLY A 401 -9.43 -2.45 4.65
CA GLY A 401 -8.99 -2.66 3.27
C GLY A 401 -10.15 -2.94 2.31
N SER A 402 -9.83 -3.15 1.05
CA SER A 402 -10.83 -3.38 -0.01
C SER A 402 -11.74 -4.57 0.29
N PHE A 403 -11.24 -5.62 0.93
CA PHE A 403 -12.03 -6.79 1.31
C PHE A 403 -13.03 -6.45 2.43
N ALA A 404 -12.60 -5.74 3.47
CA ALA A 404 -13.47 -5.33 4.56
C ALA A 404 -14.61 -4.43 4.04
N GLN A 405 -14.27 -3.41 3.23
CA GLN A 405 -15.25 -2.48 2.66
C GLN A 405 -16.17 -3.14 1.63
N GLY A 406 -15.65 -4.02 0.78
CA GLY A 406 -16.41 -4.63 -0.31
C GLY A 406 -17.23 -5.86 0.10
N THR A 407 -16.82 -6.56 1.16
CA THR A 407 -17.40 -7.86 1.52
C THR A 407 -17.89 -7.91 2.97
N LEU A 408 -17.07 -7.54 3.97
CA LEU A 408 -17.47 -7.72 5.36
C LEU A 408 -18.45 -6.65 5.85
N MET A 409 -18.08 -5.37 5.79
CA MET A 409 -18.91 -4.28 6.32
C MET A 409 -20.31 -4.21 5.71
N PRO A 410 -20.52 -4.44 4.40
CA PRO A 410 -21.86 -4.52 3.84
C PRO A 410 -22.73 -5.62 4.46
N ASN A 411 -22.12 -6.76 4.85
CA ASN A 411 -22.81 -7.89 5.47
C ASN A 411 -22.99 -7.76 6.99
N MET A 412 -22.28 -6.81 7.63
CA MET A 412 -22.45 -6.44 9.03
C MET A 412 -23.61 -5.46 9.24
N LYS A 413 -23.95 -4.68 8.20
CA LYS A 413 -24.97 -3.65 8.27
C LYS A 413 -26.34 -4.23 8.66
N GLY A 414 -26.95 -3.69 9.74
CA GLY A 414 -28.22 -4.18 10.29
C GLY A 414 -28.05 -5.34 11.30
N TYR A 415 -26.83 -5.74 11.62
CA TYR A 415 -26.51 -6.76 12.63
C TYR A 415 -25.63 -6.22 13.77
N CYS A 416 -25.06 -5.04 13.65
CA CYS A 416 -24.23 -4.40 14.67
C CYS A 416 -24.36 -2.88 14.62
N ASN A 417 -23.89 -2.21 15.68
CA ASN A 417 -23.61 -0.79 15.74
C ASN A 417 -22.13 -0.55 15.38
N PHE A 418 -21.84 0.34 14.45
CA PHE A 418 -20.48 0.72 14.09
C PHE A 418 -20.02 1.85 15.02
N VAL A 419 -19.09 1.55 15.96
CA VAL A 419 -18.63 2.51 16.97
C VAL A 419 -17.29 3.14 16.58
N GLY A 420 -16.24 2.36 16.40
CA GLY A 420 -14.92 2.90 16.11
C GLY A 420 -14.23 2.22 14.93
N VAL A 421 -13.46 2.96 14.13
CA VAL A 421 -12.63 2.40 13.07
C VAL A 421 -11.21 2.93 13.12
N ALA A 422 -10.22 2.02 13.06
CA ALA A 422 -8.81 2.35 12.98
C ALA A 422 -8.17 1.72 11.74
N THR A 423 -7.37 2.49 11.03
CA THR A 423 -6.61 2.02 9.85
C THR A 423 -5.22 2.63 9.85
N GLY A 424 -4.29 2.07 9.08
CA GLY A 424 -2.93 2.61 8.96
C GLY A 424 -2.85 4.03 8.38
N ARG A 425 -3.94 4.55 7.80
CA ARG A 425 -4.00 5.91 7.23
C ARG A 425 -5.26 6.62 7.71
N GLY A 426 -5.10 7.80 8.32
CA GLY A 426 -6.19 8.58 8.88
C GLY A 426 -7.28 8.96 7.87
N ASN A 427 -6.92 9.30 6.63
CA ASN A 427 -7.88 9.60 5.55
C ASN A 427 -8.76 8.39 5.20
N THR A 428 -8.19 7.18 5.18
CA THR A 428 -8.95 5.94 4.96
C THR A 428 -9.91 5.69 6.14
N ALA A 429 -9.44 5.85 7.39
CA ALA A 429 -10.28 5.69 8.57
C ALA A 429 -11.47 6.66 8.54
N LYS A 430 -11.23 7.93 8.21
CA LYS A 430 -12.28 8.94 8.08
C LYS A 430 -13.29 8.61 6.98
N TYR A 431 -12.81 8.21 5.81
CA TYR A 431 -13.67 7.85 4.67
C TYR A 431 -14.58 6.66 5.02
N VAL A 432 -14.01 5.60 5.58
CA VAL A 432 -14.75 4.41 6.00
C VAL A 432 -15.72 4.75 7.11
N GLY A 433 -15.28 5.52 8.11
CA GLY A 433 -16.10 5.97 9.22
C GLY A 433 -17.37 6.70 8.73
N LYS A 434 -17.22 7.66 7.83
CA LYS A 434 -18.35 8.37 7.21
C LYS A 434 -19.23 7.45 6.35
N THR A 435 -18.62 6.56 5.54
CA THR A 435 -19.36 5.71 4.59
C THR A 435 -20.25 4.69 5.28
N TYR A 436 -19.80 4.13 6.40
CA TYR A 436 -20.52 3.08 7.13
C TYR A 436 -21.24 3.59 8.38
N GLY A 437 -21.03 4.86 8.77
CA GLY A 437 -21.70 5.48 9.90
C GLY A 437 -21.12 5.10 11.25
N PHE A 438 -19.79 5.06 11.37
CA PHE A 438 -19.11 4.92 12.66
C PHE A 438 -19.22 6.20 13.48
N ASP A 439 -19.22 6.07 14.81
CA ASP A 439 -19.24 7.22 15.72
C ASP A 439 -17.92 7.99 15.65
N TYR A 440 -16.78 7.27 15.46
CA TYR A 440 -15.47 7.91 15.35
C TYR A 440 -14.48 7.11 14.50
N CYS A 441 -13.40 7.78 14.11
CA CYS A 441 -12.19 7.16 13.59
C CYS A 441 -10.98 7.47 14.48
N ALA A 442 -10.07 6.50 14.63
CA ALA A 442 -8.94 6.57 15.54
C ALA A 442 -7.60 6.32 14.83
N GLU A 443 -6.50 6.75 15.48
CA GLU A 443 -5.12 6.57 15.00
C GLU A 443 -4.69 5.11 15.00
N SER A 444 -5.11 4.36 16.02
CA SER A 444 -4.63 3.01 16.29
C SER A 444 -5.72 2.12 16.88
N ALA A 445 -5.47 0.82 16.84
CA ALA A 445 -6.30 -0.20 17.46
C ALA A 445 -6.43 -0.02 18.99
N ASN A 446 -5.42 0.56 19.64
CA ASN A 446 -5.43 0.75 21.09
C ASN A 446 -6.59 1.62 21.58
N GLU A 447 -7.01 2.60 20.79
CA GLU A 447 -8.17 3.43 21.13
C GLU A 447 -9.47 2.61 21.11
N LEU A 448 -9.54 1.57 20.24
CA LEU A 448 -10.72 0.69 20.16
C LEU A 448 -10.72 -0.36 21.28
N PHE A 449 -9.56 -0.92 21.62
CA PHE A 449 -9.45 -1.92 22.70
C PHE A 449 -9.92 -1.34 24.05
N LYS A 450 -9.57 -0.08 24.32
CA LYS A 450 -9.83 0.61 25.58
C LYS A 450 -11.22 1.28 25.64
N ASP A 451 -11.96 1.32 24.53
CA ASP A 451 -13.28 1.95 24.51
C ASP A 451 -14.32 1.00 25.13
N ASP A 452 -14.89 1.37 26.29
CA ASP A 452 -15.88 0.57 27.01
C ASP A 452 -17.22 0.43 26.25
N LYS A 453 -17.48 1.31 25.28
CA LYS A 453 -18.65 1.19 24.40
C LYS A 453 -18.54 0.02 23.44
N ILE A 454 -17.33 -0.37 23.05
CA ILE A 454 -17.07 -1.46 22.13
C ILE A 454 -17.05 -2.78 22.90
N ASN A 455 -17.83 -3.76 22.47
CA ASN A 455 -17.80 -5.12 23.01
C ASN A 455 -17.27 -6.16 22.02
N THR A 456 -17.11 -5.78 20.75
CA THR A 456 -16.74 -6.68 19.65
C THR A 456 -15.72 -6.02 18.73
N ILE A 457 -14.63 -6.73 18.39
CA ILE A 457 -13.59 -6.26 17.49
C ILE A 457 -13.58 -7.11 16.22
N PHE A 458 -13.58 -6.44 15.06
CA PHE A 458 -13.32 -7.05 13.75
C PHE A 458 -11.91 -6.72 13.31
N ILE A 459 -11.06 -7.75 13.11
CA ILE A 459 -9.65 -7.63 12.72
C ILE A 459 -9.52 -8.01 11.25
N THR A 460 -9.14 -7.04 10.42
CA THR A 460 -9.00 -7.19 8.95
C THR A 460 -7.71 -6.54 8.43
N THR A 461 -6.67 -6.61 9.25
CA THR A 461 -5.33 -6.07 9.00
C THR A 461 -4.50 -6.98 8.08
N ARG A 462 -3.21 -6.78 7.99
CA ARG A 462 -2.24 -7.73 7.44
C ARG A 462 -2.06 -8.89 8.41
N HIS A 463 -1.65 -10.05 7.89
CA HIS A 463 -1.62 -11.31 8.65
C HIS A 463 -0.76 -11.23 9.91
N ASN A 464 0.40 -10.60 9.83
CA ASN A 464 1.33 -10.41 10.94
C ASN A 464 0.82 -9.52 12.09
N MET A 465 -0.34 -8.90 11.93
CA MET A 465 -0.97 -8.11 13.00
C MET A 465 -2.08 -8.89 13.72
N HIS A 466 -2.57 -9.98 13.14
CA HIS A 466 -3.76 -10.67 13.61
C HIS A 466 -3.60 -11.19 15.04
N ALA A 467 -2.56 -11.96 15.32
CA ALA A 467 -2.36 -12.58 16.62
C ALA A 467 -2.29 -11.54 17.76
N LYS A 468 -1.50 -10.49 17.56
CA LYS A 468 -1.36 -9.39 18.53
C LYS A 468 -2.70 -8.69 18.77
N ASP A 469 -3.46 -8.41 17.71
CA ASP A 469 -4.74 -7.71 17.84
C ASP A 469 -5.80 -8.61 18.48
N VAL A 470 -5.78 -9.93 18.25
CA VAL A 470 -6.64 -10.92 18.94
C VAL A 470 -6.31 -10.95 20.43
N VAL A 471 -5.04 -11.09 20.81
CA VAL A 471 -4.61 -11.12 22.22
C VAL A 471 -5.04 -9.85 22.93
N ASN A 472 -4.76 -8.66 22.36
CA ASN A 472 -5.18 -7.39 22.95
C ASN A 472 -6.70 -7.27 23.10
N SER A 473 -7.47 -7.75 22.11
CA SER A 473 -8.93 -7.74 22.20
C SER A 473 -9.45 -8.62 23.33
N VAL A 474 -8.92 -9.84 23.46
CA VAL A 474 -9.30 -10.80 24.51
C VAL A 474 -8.93 -10.28 25.91
N GLN A 475 -7.72 -9.71 26.06
CA GLN A 475 -7.26 -9.11 27.33
C GLN A 475 -8.14 -7.93 27.78
N ASN A 476 -8.75 -7.22 26.82
CA ASN A 476 -9.69 -6.12 27.08
C ASN A 476 -11.19 -6.57 27.10
N GLY A 477 -11.44 -7.89 27.18
CA GLY A 477 -12.80 -8.42 27.35
C GLY A 477 -13.70 -8.25 26.11
N LYS A 478 -13.14 -8.22 24.89
CA LYS A 478 -13.89 -8.03 23.65
C LYS A 478 -14.10 -9.35 22.92
N HIS A 479 -15.30 -9.58 22.35
CA HIS A 479 -15.50 -10.62 21.35
C HIS A 479 -14.68 -10.31 20.11
N VAL A 480 -14.20 -11.34 19.40
CA VAL A 480 -13.29 -11.17 18.26
C VAL A 480 -13.77 -11.91 17.02
N PHE A 481 -13.91 -11.18 15.93
CA PHE A 481 -13.88 -11.76 14.58
C PHE A 481 -12.56 -11.40 13.93
N VAL A 482 -11.76 -12.38 13.54
CA VAL A 482 -10.48 -12.15 12.86
C VAL A 482 -10.50 -12.80 11.48
N GLU A 483 -10.08 -12.06 10.45
CA GLU A 483 -9.82 -12.68 9.15
C GLU A 483 -8.70 -13.71 9.26
N LYS A 484 -8.76 -14.67 8.39
CA LYS A 484 -7.72 -15.71 8.32
C LYS A 484 -6.37 -15.12 7.80
N PRO A 485 -5.23 -15.66 8.19
CA PRO A 485 -5.02 -16.68 9.21
C PRO A 485 -5.17 -16.11 10.63
N LEU A 486 -5.44 -16.97 11.60
CA LEU A 486 -5.50 -16.56 13.01
C LEU A 486 -4.14 -16.10 13.54
N ALA A 487 -3.07 -16.80 13.11
CA ALA A 487 -1.69 -16.58 13.52
C ALA A 487 -0.73 -16.91 12.36
N MET A 488 0.51 -16.47 12.45
CA MET A 488 1.56 -16.70 11.44
C MET A 488 2.45 -17.89 11.79
N ASP A 489 2.51 -18.27 13.05
CA ASP A 489 3.28 -19.42 13.57
C ASP A 489 2.62 -20.05 14.79
N GLU A 490 3.24 -21.14 15.29
CA GLU A 490 2.73 -21.88 16.45
C GLU A 490 2.90 -21.11 17.76
N ALA A 491 3.89 -20.22 17.87
CA ALA A 491 4.11 -19.44 19.08
C ALA A 491 3.01 -18.39 19.25
N GLU A 492 2.68 -17.67 18.18
CA GLU A 492 1.55 -16.75 18.17
C GLU A 492 0.22 -17.47 18.44
N LEU A 493 0.03 -18.67 17.85
CA LEU A 493 -1.17 -19.46 18.05
C LEU A 493 -1.32 -19.91 19.51
N LEU A 494 -0.23 -20.30 20.15
CA LEU A 494 -0.20 -20.67 21.57
C LEU A 494 -0.46 -19.48 22.48
N ASP A 495 0.08 -18.31 22.17
CA ASP A 495 -0.15 -17.07 22.92
C ASP A 495 -1.64 -16.69 22.91
N ILE A 496 -2.28 -16.74 21.73
CA ILE A 496 -3.73 -16.51 21.62
C ILE A 496 -4.50 -17.49 22.52
N LYS A 497 -4.19 -18.80 22.44
CA LYS A 497 -4.86 -19.83 23.24
C LYS A 497 -4.71 -19.56 24.74
N THR A 498 -3.50 -19.23 25.18
CA THR A 498 -3.19 -18.97 26.58
C THR A 498 -4.02 -17.79 27.11
N ASN A 499 -4.02 -16.66 26.40
CA ASN A 499 -4.77 -15.48 26.79
C ASN A 499 -6.29 -15.72 26.73
N TYR A 500 -6.79 -16.48 25.74
CA TYR A 500 -8.21 -16.82 25.65
C TYR A 500 -8.67 -17.73 26.83
N LYS A 501 -7.90 -18.79 27.16
CA LYS A 501 -8.20 -19.66 28.32
C LYS A 501 -8.14 -18.87 29.63
N GLU A 502 -7.18 -17.96 29.77
CA GLU A 502 -7.09 -17.09 30.95
C GLU A 502 -8.30 -16.17 31.08
N ALA A 503 -8.77 -15.57 30.02
CA ALA A 503 -9.98 -14.76 30.03
C ALA A 503 -11.22 -15.57 30.43
N LEU A 504 -11.39 -16.78 29.90
CA LEU A 504 -12.48 -17.68 30.28
C LEU A 504 -12.41 -18.11 31.74
N SER A 505 -11.21 -18.40 32.27
CA SER A 505 -11.02 -18.78 33.68
C SER A 505 -11.40 -17.65 34.65
N LYS A 506 -11.28 -16.40 34.22
CA LYS A 506 -11.74 -15.19 34.95
C LYS A 506 -13.25 -14.92 34.82
N GLY A 507 -14.00 -15.82 34.19
CA GLY A 507 -15.45 -15.72 34.03
C GLY A 507 -15.92 -14.93 32.80
N SER A 508 -15.03 -14.56 31.92
CA SER A 508 -15.41 -13.89 30.66
C SER A 508 -16.09 -14.87 29.71
N LYS A 509 -17.19 -14.42 29.07
CA LYS A 509 -17.90 -15.18 28.01
C LYS A 509 -17.58 -14.54 26.67
N LEU A 510 -16.46 -14.93 26.09
CA LEU A 510 -15.96 -14.34 24.84
C LEU A 510 -16.11 -15.31 23.67
N ASN A 511 -16.59 -14.82 22.54
CA ASN A 511 -16.56 -15.51 21.27
C ASN A 511 -15.34 -15.02 20.49
N VAL A 512 -14.44 -15.92 20.11
CA VAL A 512 -13.29 -15.67 19.20
C VAL A 512 -13.50 -16.54 17.98
N MET A 513 -13.74 -15.94 16.82
CA MET A 513 -14.04 -16.63 15.56
C MET A 513 -13.11 -16.20 14.44
N VAL A 514 -12.59 -17.17 13.69
CA VAL A 514 -11.83 -16.93 12.45
C VAL A 514 -12.78 -16.89 11.26
N GLY A 515 -12.54 -16.03 10.29
CA GLY A 515 -13.34 -15.85 9.08
C GLY A 515 -13.27 -17.02 8.10
N PHE A 516 -13.48 -18.25 8.59
CA PHE A 516 -13.57 -19.47 7.75
C PHE A 516 -14.93 -19.57 7.07
N ASN A 517 -15.23 -18.62 6.22
CA ASN A 517 -16.51 -18.40 5.57
C ASN A 517 -17.04 -19.60 4.75
N ARG A 518 -16.17 -20.45 4.22
CA ARG A 518 -16.58 -21.55 3.34
C ARG A 518 -17.47 -22.58 4.03
N ARG A 519 -17.36 -22.75 5.35
CA ARG A 519 -18.28 -23.56 6.15
C ARG A 519 -19.74 -23.14 5.97
N PHE A 520 -19.98 -21.83 5.80
CA PHE A 520 -21.32 -21.23 5.69
C PHE A 520 -21.87 -21.16 4.26
N ALA A 521 -21.09 -21.64 3.28
CA ALA A 521 -21.55 -21.65 1.89
C ALA A 521 -22.73 -22.61 1.71
N PRO A 522 -23.84 -22.21 1.03
CA PRO A 522 -25.03 -23.04 0.88
C PRO A 522 -24.75 -24.47 0.43
N PRO A 523 -23.95 -24.74 -0.62
CA PRO A 523 -23.69 -26.13 -1.03
C PRO A 523 -22.93 -26.93 0.03
N ILE A 524 -22.10 -26.30 0.85
CA ILE A 524 -21.37 -26.97 1.94
C ILE A 524 -22.31 -27.30 3.09
N GLN A 525 -23.22 -26.41 3.43
CA GLN A 525 -24.24 -26.65 4.44
C GLN A 525 -25.21 -27.79 4.03
N GLU A 526 -25.51 -27.90 2.74
CA GLU A 526 -26.32 -29.00 2.22
C GLU A 526 -25.59 -30.35 2.34
N ILE A 527 -24.30 -30.41 1.98
CA ILE A 527 -23.46 -31.61 2.15
C ILE A 527 -23.39 -32.00 3.63
N LYS A 528 -23.17 -31.03 4.53
CA LYS A 528 -23.09 -31.29 5.95
C LYS A 528 -24.37 -31.92 6.53
N LYS A 529 -25.53 -31.47 6.05
CA LYS A 529 -26.83 -32.08 6.43
C LYS A 529 -27.08 -33.43 5.81
N MET A 530 -26.50 -33.70 4.66
CA MET A 530 -26.73 -34.92 3.89
C MET A 530 -26.04 -36.13 4.52
N PHE A 531 -24.84 -35.95 5.07
CA PHE A 531 -24.02 -37.05 5.57
C PHE A 531 -24.05 -37.10 7.11
N ALA A 532 -24.34 -38.28 7.66
CA ALA A 532 -24.34 -38.49 9.10
C ALA A 532 -22.94 -38.26 9.71
N LYS A 533 -22.92 -37.79 10.96
CA LYS A 533 -21.70 -37.40 11.69
C LYS A 533 -20.75 -38.59 11.88
N GLU A 534 -21.28 -39.74 12.22
CA GLU A 534 -20.52 -40.95 12.57
C GLU A 534 -19.91 -41.67 11.38
N GLN A 535 -20.34 -41.35 10.15
CA GLN A 535 -19.81 -42.00 8.95
C GLN A 535 -18.47 -41.40 8.54
N ALA A 536 -17.44 -42.24 8.40
CA ALA A 536 -16.16 -41.83 7.83
C ALA A 536 -16.33 -41.41 6.36
N LYS A 537 -15.65 -40.33 5.99
CA LYS A 537 -15.73 -39.70 4.69
C LYS A 537 -14.37 -39.67 4.00
N SER A 538 -14.35 -39.77 2.68
CA SER A 538 -13.19 -39.43 1.87
C SER A 538 -13.46 -38.08 1.19
N ILE A 539 -12.57 -37.12 1.36
CA ILE A 539 -12.77 -35.75 0.92
C ILE A 539 -11.61 -35.32 0.03
N THR A 540 -11.93 -34.74 -1.13
CA THR A 540 -10.93 -34.13 -2.02
C THR A 540 -11.27 -32.68 -2.25
N ILE A 541 -10.31 -31.79 -2.01
CA ILE A 541 -10.43 -30.35 -2.25
C ILE A 541 -9.30 -29.93 -3.19
N ARG A 542 -9.65 -29.47 -4.39
CA ARG A 542 -8.70 -28.90 -5.34
C ARG A 542 -8.90 -27.41 -5.44
N VAL A 543 -7.81 -26.66 -5.27
CA VAL A 543 -7.77 -25.20 -5.39
C VAL A 543 -6.83 -24.79 -6.51
N ASN A 544 -7.37 -24.26 -7.59
CA ASN A 544 -6.63 -23.67 -8.71
C ASN A 544 -6.48 -22.17 -8.46
N SER A 545 -5.49 -21.78 -7.69
CA SER A 545 -5.36 -20.41 -7.20
C SER A 545 -4.69 -19.46 -8.21
N GLY A 546 -3.88 -19.99 -9.13
CA GLY A 546 -3.12 -19.21 -10.10
C GLY A 546 -1.95 -18.43 -9.50
N VAL A 547 -1.10 -17.89 -10.37
CA VAL A 547 0.13 -17.18 -9.99
C VAL A 547 -0.19 -15.78 -9.44
N LEU A 548 0.49 -15.39 -8.38
CA LEU A 548 0.57 -14.01 -7.88
C LEU A 548 1.89 -13.35 -8.31
N PRO A 549 1.92 -12.03 -8.52
CA PRO A 549 3.17 -11.31 -8.74
C PRO A 549 4.17 -11.56 -7.59
N PRO A 550 5.48 -11.70 -7.87
CA PRO A 550 6.49 -11.98 -6.83
C PRO A 550 6.45 -10.96 -5.67
N GLY A 551 6.29 -9.66 -5.95
CA GLY A 551 6.20 -8.61 -4.94
C GLY A 551 4.83 -8.48 -4.25
N HIS A 552 3.93 -9.46 -4.40
CA HIS A 552 2.66 -9.43 -3.67
C HIS A 552 2.91 -9.69 -2.18
N TRP A 553 2.35 -8.86 -1.30
CA TRP A 553 2.60 -8.88 0.15
C TRP A 553 2.33 -10.24 0.84
N ILE A 554 1.44 -11.08 0.29
CA ILE A 554 1.20 -12.45 0.79
C ILE A 554 2.45 -13.33 0.67
N ASN A 555 3.28 -13.08 -0.36
CA ASN A 555 4.52 -13.83 -0.56
C ASN A 555 5.67 -13.36 0.36
N ASP A 556 5.52 -12.22 1.01
CA ASP A 556 6.42 -11.78 2.07
C ASP A 556 6.18 -12.62 3.33
N LEU A 557 7.19 -13.37 3.77
CA LEU A 557 7.04 -14.32 4.87
C LEU A 557 6.82 -13.62 6.22
N GLU A 558 7.31 -12.39 6.40
CA GLU A 558 7.14 -11.63 7.65
C GLU A 558 5.77 -10.94 7.73
N ILE A 559 5.18 -10.58 6.59
CA ILE A 559 3.91 -9.82 6.54
C ILE A 559 2.73 -10.74 6.24
N GLY A 560 2.89 -11.61 5.26
CA GLY A 560 1.82 -12.45 4.70
C GLY A 560 1.93 -13.95 5.04
N GLY A 561 3.13 -14.44 5.42
CA GLY A 561 3.38 -15.84 5.76
C GLY A 561 3.34 -16.82 4.60
N GLY A 562 3.22 -16.33 3.36
CA GLY A 562 3.02 -17.18 2.21
C GLY A 562 1.56 -17.63 2.03
N ARG A 563 1.31 -18.27 0.91
CA ARG A 563 -0.07 -18.66 0.52
C ARG A 563 -0.62 -19.84 1.28
N ILE A 564 0.23 -20.69 1.83
CA ILE A 564 -0.22 -21.85 2.60
C ILE A 564 -0.85 -21.38 3.91
N ILE A 565 -0.14 -20.57 4.68
CA ILE A 565 -0.68 -19.99 5.92
C ILE A 565 -1.85 -19.06 5.59
N GLY A 566 -1.68 -18.17 4.61
CA GLY A 566 -2.66 -17.13 4.29
C GLY A 566 -3.90 -17.60 3.54
N GLU A 567 -3.86 -18.75 2.81
CA GLU A 567 -4.98 -19.18 1.98
C GLU A 567 -5.35 -20.67 2.16
N ALA A 568 -4.37 -21.60 2.21
CA ALA A 568 -4.69 -23.02 2.27
C ALA A 568 -5.34 -23.42 3.60
N CYS A 569 -5.12 -22.68 4.69
CA CYS A 569 -5.78 -22.88 5.98
C CYS A 569 -7.32 -22.91 5.86
N HIS A 570 -7.91 -22.15 4.96
CA HIS A 570 -9.35 -22.22 4.67
C HIS A 570 -9.84 -23.60 4.24
N PHE A 571 -9.02 -24.34 3.51
CA PHE A 571 -9.41 -25.64 2.92
C PHE A 571 -9.10 -26.78 3.88
N ILE A 572 -8.08 -26.61 4.71
CA ILE A 572 -7.80 -27.50 5.85
C ILE A 572 -8.97 -27.42 6.84
N ASP A 573 -9.42 -26.19 7.15
CA ASP A 573 -10.62 -25.96 7.96
C ASP A 573 -11.88 -26.58 7.34
N LEU A 574 -12.10 -26.35 6.04
CA LEU A 574 -13.26 -26.92 5.33
C LEU A 574 -13.26 -28.44 5.34
N ALA A 575 -12.09 -29.07 5.18
CA ALA A 575 -11.94 -30.52 5.23
C ALA A 575 -12.33 -31.08 6.60
N MET A 576 -11.85 -30.46 7.68
CA MET A 576 -12.20 -30.80 9.07
C MET A 576 -13.69 -30.62 9.33
N PHE A 577 -14.29 -29.51 8.89
CA PHE A 577 -15.72 -29.25 9.01
C PHE A 577 -16.58 -30.31 8.29
N LEU A 578 -16.22 -30.67 7.05
CA LEU A 578 -16.94 -31.69 6.29
C LEU A 578 -16.79 -33.09 6.87
N ALA A 579 -15.59 -33.43 7.39
CA ALA A 579 -15.35 -34.69 8.08
C ALA A 579 -16.15 -34.81 9.39
N ASP A 580 -16.50 -33.66 9.99
CA ASP A 580 -17.16 -33.59 11.31
C ASP A 580 -16.35 -34.24 12.42
N SER A 581 -15.02 -34.07 12.39
CA SER A 581 -14.10 -34.75 13.30
C SER A 581 -12.75 -34.05 13.34
N PRO A 582 -12.06 -33.99 14.49
CA PRO A 582 -10.75 -33.39 14.62
C PRO A 582 -9.70 -34.00 13.72
N ILE A 583 -8.75 -33.19 13.25
CA ILE A 583 -7.55 -33.65 12.53
C ILE A 583 -6.56 -34.22 13.57
N VAL A 584 -6.11 -35.47 13.34
CA VAL A 584 -5.14 -36.15 14.23
C VAL A 584 -3.78 -36.38 13.59
N ALA A 585 -3.67 -36.24 12.27
CA ALA A 585 -2.38 -36.31 11.59
C ALA A 585 -2.40 -35.62 10.23
N VAL A 586 -1.23 -35.16 9.79
CA VAL A 586 -1.02 -34.51 8.50
C VAL A 586 0.25 -35.01 7.83
N SER A 587 0.20 -35.21 6.51
CA SER A 587 1.36 -35.34 5.65
C SER A 587 1.22 -34.42 4.44
N ALA A 588 2.31 -33.81 4.01
CA ALA A 588 2.27 -32.86 2.91
C ALA A 588 3.54 -32.92 2.07
N ASP A 589 3.37 -32.65 0.77
CA ASP A 589 4.43 -32.48 -0.20
C ASP A 589 4.25 -31.17 -0.97
N SER A 590 5.35 -30.56 -1.40
CA SER A 590 5.34 -29.34 -2.19
C SER A 590 6.00 -29.52 -3.54
N LEU A 591 5.51 -28.78 -4.53
CA LEU A 591 6.23 -28.63 -5.79
C LEU A 591 7.47 -27.75 -5.54
N ASP A 592 8.62 -28.16 -6.09
CA ASP A 592 9.82 -27.34 -6.08
C ASP A 592 9.57 -26.03 -6.87
N ASP A 593 9.69 -24.91 -6.17
CA ASP A 593 9.49 -23.58 -6.74
C ASP A 593 10.86 -22.87 -6.81
N ALA A 594 11.18 -22.33 -7.98
CA ALA A 594 12.42 -21.56 -8.20
C ALA A 594 12.57 -20.38 -7.21
N ASN A 595 11.45 -19.84 -6.70
CA ASN A 595 11.43 -18.77 -5.70
C ASN A 595 11.43 -19.28 -4.24
N LYS A 596 11.44 -20.59 -4.00
CA LYS A 596 11.37 -21.24 -2.68
C LYS A 596 10.17 -20.80 -1.80
N LEU A 597 9.06 -20.40 -2.44
CA LEU A 597 7.88 -19.86 -1.73
C LEU A 597 6.92 -20.95 -1.24
N THR A 598 7.11 -22.21 -1.60
CA THR A 598 6.25 -23.35 -1.20
C THR A 598 4.75 -23.07 -1.43
N ASN A 599 4.40 -22.44 -2.57
CA ASN A 599 3.04 -21.97 -2.85
C ASN A 599 2.13 -23.05 -3.49
N THR A 600 2.67 -24.20 -3.88
CA THR A 600 1.93 -25.32 -4.48
C THR A 600 2.16 -26.56 -3.66
N ILE A 601 1.10 -27.07 -3.01
CA ILE A 601 1.19 -28.21 -2.09
C ILE A 601 0.04 -29.19 -2.26
N VAL A 602 0.30 -30.41 -1.84
CA VAL A 602 -0.68 -31.47 -1.57
C VAL A 602 -0.63 -31.81 -0.09
N VAL A 603 -1.75 -31.71 0.60
CA VAL A 603 -1.87 -32.00 2.03
C VAL A 603 -2.85 -33.15 2.23
N ASN A 604 -2.43 -34.21 2.91
CA ASN A 604 -3.27 -35.31 3.31
C ASN A 604 -3.54 -35.23 4.81
N LEU A 605 -4.80 -35.29 5.20
CA LEU A 605 -5.30 -35.18 6.55
C LEU A 605 -5.93 -36.50 6.99
N LYS A 606 -5.66 -36.91 8.22
CA LYS A 606 -6.33 -37.99 8.91
C LYS A 606 -7.16 -37.44 10.05
N MET A 607 -8.43 -37.82 10.11
CA MET A 607 -9.34 -37.43 11.19
C MET A 607 -9.54 -38.57 12.20
N GLU A 608 -9.93 -38.17 13.41
CA GLU A 608 -10.14 -39.09 14.53
C GLU A 608 -11.20 -40.17 14.24
N ASN A 609 -12.32 -39.78 13.58
CA ASN A 609 -13.40 -40.72 13.18
C ASN A 609 -13.04 -41.65 12.01
N GLY A 610 -11.78 -41.67 11.57
CA GLY A 610 -11.32 -42.47 10.45
C GLY A 610 -11.45 -41.82 9.07
N SER A 611 -12.08 -40.65 8.95
CA SER A 611 -12.13 -39.89 7.70
C SER A 611 -10.74 -39.51 7.20
N VAL A 612 -10.63 -39.32 5.88
CA VAL A 612 -9.40 -38.82 5.22
C VAL A 612 -9.73 -37.69 4.28
N ALA A 613 -8.82 -36.73 4.16
CA ALA A 613 -8.97 -35.65 3.21
C ALA A 613 -7.66 -35.36 2.47
N SER A 614 -7.76 -35.00 1.18
CA SER A 614 -6.66 -34.44 0.39
C SER A 614 -7.00 -33.03 -0.02
N VAL A 615 -6.16 -32.06 0.42
CA VAL A 615 -6.24 -30.65 0.07
C VAL A 615 -5.12 -30.32 -0.90
N ASN A 616 -5.48 -30.06 -2.14
CA ASN A 616 -4.56 -29.81 -3.26
C ASN A 616 -4.59 -28.31 -3.60
N TYR A 617 -3.62 -27.54 -3.10
CA TYR A 617 -3.53 -26.11 -3.34
C TYR A 617 -2.48 -25.81 -4.42
N PHE A 618 -2.93 -25.39 -5.60
CA PHE A 618 -2.10 -25.20 -6.79
C PHE A 618 -2.02 -23.71 -7.18
N ALA A 619 -0.84 -23.12 -7.00
CA ALA A 619 -0.56 -21.73 -7.36
C ALA A 619 -0.09 -21.55 -8.82
N ASN A 620 0.19 -22.65 -9.52
CA ASN A 620 0.71 -22.68 -10.89
C ASN A 620 -0.37 -22.95 -11.96
N GLY A 621 -1.65 -22.96 -11.58
CA GLY A 621 -2.75 -23.28 -12.47
C GLY A 621 -3.19 -22.16 -13.43
N ASN A 622 -4.14 -22.49 -14.30
CA ASN A 622 -4.70 -21.58 -15.31
C ASN A 622 -6.15 -21.20 -14.97
N LYS A 623 -6.50 -19.94 -15.19
CA LYS A 623 -7.83 -19.36 -14.91
C LYS A 623 -8.99 -19.92 -15.76
N SER A 624 -8.71 -20.70 -16.81
CA SER A 624 -9.72 -21.37 -17.61
C SER A 624 -10.41 -22.53 -16.87
N VAL A 625 -9.78 -23.04 -15.81
CA VAL A 625 -10.35 -24.04 -14.92
C VAL A 625 -10.90 -23.36 -13.67
N SER A 626 -12.05 -23.83 -13.15
CA SER A 626 -12.69 -23.32 -11.95
C SER A 626 -11.72 -23.28 -10.76
N LYS A 627 -11.85 -22.24 -9.91
CA LYS A 627 -10.90 -22.03 -8.80
C LYS A 627 -11.01 -23.15 -7.76
N GLU A 628 -12.21 -23.50 -7.34
CA GLU A 628 -12.44 -24.39 -6.20
C GLU A 628 -13.33 -25.58 -6.61
N PHE A 629 -12.87 -26.82 -6.37
CA PHE A 629 -13.62 -28.04 -6.64
C PHE A 629 -13.50 -28.97 -5.42
N ILE A 630 -14.65 -29.40 -4.91
CA ILE A 630 -14.75 -30.16 -3.66
C ILE A 630 -15.56 -31.42 -3.92
N GLU A 631 -15.06 -32.55 -3.48
CA GLU A 631 -15.75 -33.85 -3.57
C GLU A 631 -15.79 -34.53 -2.22
N VAL A 632 -16.93 -35.06 -1.84
CA VAL A 632 -17.15 -35.82 -0.61
C VAL A 632 -17.79 -37.18 -0.95
N PHE A 633 -17.13 -38.24 -0.56
CA PHE A 633 -17.58 -39.64 -0.74
C PHE A 633 -17.98 -40.18 0.62
N CYS A 634 -19.21 -40.69 0.73
CA CYS A 634 -19.72 -41.29 1.95
C CYS A 634 -20.85 -42.27 1.66
N GLY A 635 -20.74 -43.50 2.13
CA GLY A 635 -21.84 -44.51 2.07
C GLY A 635 -22.44 -44.77 0.70
N GLY A 636 -21.63 -44.81 -0.36
CA GLY A 636 -22.07 -44.95 -1.73
C GLY A 636 -22.66 -43.71 -2.40
N THR A 637 -22.64 -42.58 -1.71
CA THR A 637 -23.06 -41.27 -2.24
C THR A 637 -21.85 -40.36 -2.45
N ILE A 638 -21.84 -39.61 -3.56
CA ILE A 638 -20.82 -38.65 -3.89
C ILE A 638 -21.47 -37.25 -4.01
N ALA A 639 -20.92 -36.26 -3.33
CA ALA A 639 -21.32 -34.88 -3.50
C ALA A 639 -20.16 -34.05 -4.09
N GLN A 640 -20.42 -33.31 -5.17
CA GLN A 640 -19.45 -32.49 -5.87
C GLN A 640 -19.88 -31.01 -5.86
N VAL A 641 -19.02 -30.12 -5.43
CA VAL A 641 -19.23 -28.67 -5.51
C VAL A 641 -18.25 -28.07 -6.49
N ASN A 642 -18.77 -27.38 -7.51
CA ASN A 642 -17.97 -26.65 -8.47
C ASN A 642 -18.10 -25.15 -8.23
N ASP A 643 -17.01 -24.54 -7.71
CA ASP A 643 -16.81 -23.08 -7.53
C ASP A 643 -17.95 -22.39 -6.74
N PHE A 644 -18.63 -23.13 -5.85
CA PHE A 644 -19.82 -22.68 -5.09
C PHE A 644 -20.97 -22.16 -5.97
N LYS A 645 -21.00 -22.56 -7.22
CA LYS A 645 -22.05 -22.24 -8.20
C LYS A 645 -22.96 -23.43 -8.50
N GLU A 646 -22.46 -24.61 -8.25
CA GLU A 646 -23.15 -25.85 -8.57
C GLU A 646 -22.85 -26.91 -7.52
N LEU A 647 -23.88 -27.66 -7.10
CA LEU A 647 -23.81 -28.89 -6.31
C LEU A 647 -24.39 -30.03 -7.14
N GLN A 648 -23.62 -31.12 -7.31
CA GLN A 648 -24.08 -32.34 -7.90
C GLN A 648 -23.99 -33.46 -6.88
N VAL A 649 -25.01 -34.29 -6.81
CA VAL A 649 -25.07 -35.47 -5.92
C VAL A 649 -25.29 -36.70 -6.79
N PHE A 650 -24.49 -37.73 -6.55
CA PHE A 650 -24.56 -39.03 -7.22
C PHE A 650 -24.79 -40.13 -6.18
N GLY A 651 -25.69 -41.06 -6.44
CA GLY A 651 -26.07 -42.13 -5.53
C GLY A 651 -27.43 -42.69 -5.91
N ASN A 652 -28.15 -43.29 -4.94
CA ASN A 652 -29.49 -43.82 -5.16
C ASN A 652 -30.49 -42.80 -5.74
N LYS A 653 -30.32 -41.53 -5.40
CA LYS A 653 -31.04 -40.40 -5.99
C LYS A 653 -30.01 -39.35 -6.41
N SER A 654 -29.77 -39.21 -7.71
CA SER A 654 -28.89 -38.20 -8.25
C SER A 654 -29.62 -36.85 -8.38
N SER A 655 -28.92 -35.74 -8.06
CA SER A 655 -29.49 -34.42 -8.18
C SER A 655 -28.43 -33.42 -8.65
N LYS A 656 -28.88 -32.32 -9.26
CA LYS A 656 -28.02 -31.22 -9.69
C LYS A 656 -28.70 -29.91 -9.36
N GLN A 657 -28.02 -29.08 -8.55
CA GLN A 657 -28.50 -27.78 -8.13
C GLN A 657 -27.52 -26.68 -8.59
N LYS A 658 -28.06 -25.65 -9.21
CA LYS A 658 -27.32 -24.45 -9.60
C LYS A 658 -27.71 -23.27 -8.71
N TYR A 659 -26.72 -22.54 -8.22
CA TYR A 659 -26.93 -21.34 -7.39
C TYR A 659 -26.89 -20.08 -8.26
N LYS A 660 -27.63 -19.04 -7.86
CA LYS A 660 -27.60 -17.71 -8.50
C LYS A 660 -26.27 -17.02 -8.20
N GLY A 661 -25.21 -17.34 -8.93
CA GLY A 661 -23.88 -16.79 -8.72
C GLY A 661 -23.05 -17.56 -7.68
N GLN A 662 -21.83 -17.07 -7.46
CA GLN A 662 -20.91 -17.67 -6.49
C GLN A 662 -21.24 -17.17 -5.08
N ASN A 663 -21.62 -18.06 -4.16
CA ASN A 663 -21.80 -17.75 -2.74
C ASN A 663 -20.85 -18.59 -1.89
N LYS A 664 -19.83 -17.93 -1.34
CA LYS A 664 -18.82 -18.56 -0.48
C LYS A 664 -19.14 -18.44 1.01
N GLY A 665 -20.34 -17.99 1.38
CA GLY A 665 -20.81 -17.95 2.76
C GLY A 665 -20.33 -16.76 3.59
N HIS A 666 -19.80 -15.69 2.99
CA HIS A 666 -19.29 -14.53 3.76
C HIS A 666 -20.40 -13.83 4.58
N ALA A 667 -21.58 -13.66 3.99
CA ALA A 667 -22.71 -13.03 4.68
C ALA A 667 -23.13 -13.86 5.90
N ASP A 668 -23.40 -15.15 5.69
CA ASP A 668 -23.87 -16.03 6.75
C ASP A 668 -22.82 -16.20 7.86
N CYS A 669 -21.53 -16.23 7.51
CA CYS A 669 -20.41 -16.28 8.45
C CYS A 669 -20.42 -15.07 9.42
N VAL A 670 -20.48 -13.86 8.87
CA VAL A 670 -20.45 -12.61 9.65
C VAL A 670 -21.74 -12.46 10.48
N GLN A 671 -22.87 -12.72 9.86
CA GLN A 671 -24.19 -12.57 10.51
C GLN A 671 -24.42 -13.59 11.62
N SER A 672 -23.98 -14.84 11.43
CA SER A 672 -24.04 -15.85 12.49
C SER A 672 -23.19 -15.48 13.70
N PHE A 673 -21.98 -14.94 13.48
CA PHE A 673 -21.13 -14.46 14.56
C PHE A 673 -21.78 -13.30 15.34
N LEU A 674 -22.25 -12.28 14.64
CA LEU A 674 -22.90 -11.14 15.29
C LEU A 674 -24.19 -11.53 16.00
N SER A 675 -24.98 -12.45 15.42
CA SER A 675 -26.19 -12.98 16.04
C SER A 675 -25.90 -13.80 17.30
N SER A 676 -24.81 -14.60 17.30
CA SER A 676 -24.41 -15.36 18.49
C SER A 676 -24.10 -14.45 19.68
N ILE A 677 -23.42 -13.32 19.44
CA ILE A 677 -23.14 -12.32 20.48
C ILE A 677 -24.43 -11.67 20.97
N LYS A 678 -25.28 -11.23 20.05
CA LYS A 678 -26.59 -10.61 20.39
C LYS A 678 -27.46 -11.50 21.24
N GLU A 679 -27.45 -12.82 20.95
CA GLU A 679 -28.31 -13.81 21.59
C GLU A 679 -27.63 -14.47 22.81
N GLY A 680 -26.38 -14.14 23.11
CA GLY A 680 -25.60 -14.78 24.19
C GLY A 680 -25.30 -16.26 23.95
N LYS A 681 -25.26 -16.68 22.67
CA LYS A 681 -25.01 -18.08 22.26
C LYS A 681 -23.51 -18.35 22.08
N GLU A 682 -23.19 -19.62 22.02
CA GLU A 682 -21.84 -20.09 21.69
C GLU A 682 -21.38 -19.62 20.30
N CYS A 683 -20.06 -19.55 20.12
CA CYS A 683 -19.44 -19.16 18.87
C CYS A 683 -19.78 -20.14 17.74
N PRO A 684 -20.24 -19.68 16.56
CA PRO A 684 -20.59 -20.55 15.43
C PRO A 684 -19.46 -21.44 14.92
N ILE A 685 -18.22 -21.02 15.10
CA ILE A 685 -17.02 -21.82 14.94
C ILE A 685 -16.32 -21.86 16.31
N PRO A 686 -16.31 -22.99 17.02
CA PRO A 686 -15.59 -23.11 18.30
C PRO A 686 -14.11 -22.74 18.14
N PHE A 687 -13.55 -22.07 19.14
CA PHE A 687 -12.16 -21.64 19.12
C PHE A 687 -11.20 -22.80 18.89
N GLU A 688 -11.46 -23.94 19.51
CA GLU A 688 -10.67 -25.17 19.40
C GLU A 688 -10.57 -25.68 17.97
N GLU A 689 -11.67 -25.56 17.19
CA GLU A 689 -11.64 -25.94 15.77
C GLU A 689 -10.81 -24.98 14.94
N SER A 690 -10.92 -23.68 15.19
CA SER A 690 -10.10 -22.65 14.54
C SER A 690 -8.62 -22.84 14.87
N TYR A 691 -8.30 -23.14 16.14
CA TYR A 691 -6.97 -23.45 16.61
C TYR A 691 -6.39 -24.69 15.92
N LEU A 692 -7.15 -25.77 15.86
CA LEU A 692 -6.73 -27.03 15.26
C LEU A 692 -6.51 -26.90 13.74
N SER A 693 -7.35 -26.15 13.04
CA SER A 693 -7.18 -25.86 11.62
C SER A 693 -5.87 -25.12 11.32
N MET A 694 -5.52 -24.14 12.15
CA MET A 694 -4.25 -23.42 12.03
C MET A 694 -3.05 -24.28 12.41
N LEU A 695 -3.14 -25.05 13.50
CA LEU A 695 -2.09 -25.98 13.90
C LEU A 695 -1.80 -27.00 12.80
N ALA A 696 -2.84 -27.59 12.20
CA ALA A 696 -2.70 -28.52 11.09
C ALA A 696 -2.04 -27.88 9.86
N THR A 697 -2.29 -26.58 9.64
CA THR A 697 -1.64 -25.81 8.56
C THR A 697 -0.13 -25.68 8.82
N PHE A 698 0.30 -25.38 10.04
CA PHE A 698 1.71 -25.31 10.41
C PHE A 698 2.36 -26.70 10.36
N LYS A 699 1.67 -27.74 10.83
CA LYS A 699 2.14 -29.13 10.76
C LYS A 699 2.27 -29.63 9.32
N ALA A 700 1.48 -29.13 8.37
CA ALA A 700 1.69 -29.40 6.95
C ALA A 700 3.04 -28.84 6.44
N LEU A 701 3.39 -27.62 6.81
CA LEU A 701 4.71 -27.05 6.49
C LEU A 701 5.85 -27.82 7.17
N GLN A 702 5.66 -28.22 8.45
CA GLN A 702 6.60 -29.07 9.16
C GLN A 702 6.77 -30.43 8.47
N SER A 703 5.68 -31.06 8.00
CA SER A 703 5.72 -32.32 7.26
C SER A 703 6.56 -32.22 5.99
N ILE A 704 6.45 -31.13 5.25
CA ILE A 704 7.27 -30.86 4.06
C ILE A 704 8.76 -30.76 4.45
N SER A 705 9.07 -29.97 5.48
CA SER A 705 10.48 -29.74 5.92
C SER A 705 11.15 -30.99 6.48
N GLU A 706 10.40 -31.85 7.18
CA GLU A 706 10.90 -33.07 7.81
C GLU A 706 10.70 -34.32 6.95
N ASN A 707 10.01 -34.20 5.81
CA ASN A 707 9.68 -35.29 4.90
C ASN A 707 9.07 -36.52 5.61
N ARG A 708 8.13 -36.26 6.51
CA ARG A 708 7.42 -37.32 7.26
C ARG A 708 6.02 -36.87 7.64
N LYS A 709 5.18 -37.84 7.97
CA LYS A 709 3.87 -37.62 8.57
C LYS A 709 4.05 -37.05 9.99
N ILE A 710 3.24 -36.04 10.34
CA ILE A 710 3.21 -35.40 11.66
C ILE A 710 1.89 -35.76 12.34
N GLU A 711 1.98 -36.32 13.54
CA GLU A 711 0.82 -36.56 14.40
C GLU A 711 0.43 -35.25 15.11
N ILE A 712 -0.86 -34.99 15.21
CA ILE A 712 -1.43 -33.86 15.93
C ILE A 712 -2.13 -34.42 17.16
N ILE A 713 -1.57 -34.14 18.32
CA ILE A 713 -2.17 -34.52 19.59
C ILE A 713 -3.28 -33.49 19.86
N PRO A 714 -4.55 -33.90 19.96
CA PRO A 714 -5.63 -33.02 20.37
C PRO A 714 -5.28 -32.45 21.75
N ILE A 715 -5.28 -31.15 21.90
CA ILE A 715 -4.95 -30.53 23.16
C ILE A 715 -6.16 -30.67 24.09
N GLN A 716 -5.99 -31.36 25.19
CA GLN A 716 -6.96 -31.50 26.26
C GLN A 716 -7.30 -30.18 26.93
#